data_b9992a0432c0f516edf3095960b8ce40
#
_entry.id   b9992a0432c0f516edf3095960b8ce40
#
_cell.length_a   1.000
_cell.length_b   1.000
_cell.length_c   1.000
_cell.angle_alpha   90.00
_cell.angle_beta   90.00
_cell.angle_gamma   90.00
#
_symmetry.space_group_name_H-M   'P 1'
#
loop_
_entity.id
_entity.type
_entity.pdbx_description
1 polymer ?
#
loop_
_entity_poly.entity_id
_entity_poly.type
_entity_poly.pdbx_seq_one_letter_code
_entity_poly.pdbx_strand_id
1 'polypeptide(L)'
;MFTSVPPIATLSSRRIIPENLQGRVLMKLVYVVLEPQYQSAMSAAVKSINKNNSNLAIEVSGYLIEELRSPENYEVFKEDIAKADIFIASLIFIDDLATKIAQAVAPHRDRLSACVVFPSMPEVMRLNKMGSFSMENLGQSKSAIAQFMRKRKEKSGSSFQDSMLKVVQTLPKILKYMPMDRAQDARNFMLSFQYWLGGSTENIENFLLMLAQNYLPTVKEKAKENGSGLLQIKDPVTYLDMGLWHPLAPKMFESTAEYLAWFNTRIDIPDDMKDPLAPCVGLLMARTHLVTGDDAHYVAMVQELESLGARVISVFNGGLDFSKAVEEYFYDPKQKDRAIVDSVVSLTGFALVGGPAKQDHPKAIEALEKLNRPYMVALPLVFQTTEEWQDSDLGLHPVQVALQVALPELDGGLDPIVLSGRDSATGRSHALSDRVETIANRAIKWANLRRKPRHEKKLAITIFSFPPDKGNIGTAAYLDVFSSIHKVAEALRDNGYDITDLPKTSHDMMTEILHDPEAMVGSPELNIAYKMSVSEYEANTPYVEDIIEQWGAAPGHLNSDGQNLLIYGKQYGNLFVGVQPTFGYEGDPMRLLFSKSASPHHGFVAYYTYLNHIWGADAVLHFGTHGSMEFMPGKQVGMSGDCYPDSLIGALPNIYYYAVNNPSEGTIAKRRGYATIISYITPAPENAGLSRNLQELSELIASYKDLRLGGRGVQITNTIMDKVRLVNLDKDVELPEQDAKDMSLEERDNVIGQVYNKLMEIESRVLPCGLHVVGEPPKVEDVTDVLTSIASFDRPEDNMKSLLRIMCDSIGRDIEQLYKSSDKGIYADVELLANIRAIANKAVGALVKAKADDDGRVSKLSVLNFFRMGKTEPWIEVFQDNGYPNVNKDDIKPLFEFLEFCLKQIVADNELGGLIKALEGDYILPSPGGDPIRNPLVLPTGKNMHALDPNSIPTSAAVQAAKTVVDRLLERQRQDNNGVYPETIAVVLWGTDNIKTYGESLAQVLCMIGVKPMPDALGR
;
A
#
# COMPACT_ATOMS: atom_id res chain seq x y z
N MET A 1 -24.15 -1.72 -3.78
CA MET A 1 -25.23 -1.12 -2.99
C MET A 1 -24.71 -0.99 -1.58
N PHE A 2 -24.66 0.22 -1.01
CA PHE A 2 -24.31 0.38 0.40
C PHE A 2 -25.45 -0.26 1.20
N THR A 3 -25.14 -1.28 2.00
CA THR A 3 -26.09 -1.89 2.91
C THR A 3 -26.61 -0.82 3.85
N SER A 4 -27.91 -0.76 4.05
CA SER A 4 -28.55 0.19 4.94
C SER A 4 -28.01 0.02 6.36
N VAL A 5 -27.31 1.01 6.88
CA VAL A 5 -26.91 1.05 8.29
C VAL A 5 -28.20 0.90 9.14
N PRO A 6 -28.27 -0.06 10.07
CA PRO A 6 -29.49 -0.26 10.84
C PRO A 6 -29.83 1.00 11.66
N PRO A 7 -31.11 1.34 11.80
CA PRO A 7 -31.52 2.49 12.59
C PRO A 7 -31.04 2.35 14.04
N ILE A 8 -30.43 3.39 14.60
CA ILE A 8 -29.93 3.43 15.99
C ILE A 8 -30.99 3.04 17.03
N ALA A 9 -32.24 3.25 16.73
CA ALA A 9 -33.38 2.87 17.63
C ALA A 9 -33.38 1.36 17.96
N THR A 10 -32.75 0.49 17.18
CA THR A 10 -32.68 -0.94 17.41
C THR A 10 -31.47 -1.39 18.25
N LEU A 11 -30.53 -0.48 18.58
CA LEU A 11 -29.31 -0.80 19.30
C LEU A 11 -29.43 -0.51 20.80
N SER A 12 -30.06 -1.43 21.53
CA SER A 12 -30.38 -1.27 22.99
C SER A 12 -29.14 -1.05 23.86
N SER A 13 -27.95 -1.49 23.45
CA SER A 13 -26.70 -1.33 24.22
C SER A 13 -26.17 0.11 24.21
N ARG A 14 -26.53 0.92 23.22
CA ARG A 14 -26.07 2.30 23.04
C ARG A 14 -27.13 3.34 23.49
N ARG A 15 -28.35 2.92 23.65
CA ARG A 15 -29.43 3.71 24.23
C ARG A 15 -29.83 3.13 25.56
N ILE A 16 -29.47 3.80 26.65
CA ILE A 16 -29.78 3.37 28.00
C ILE A 16 -30.65 4.43 28.62
N ILE A 17 -31.87 4.02 29.01
CA ILE A 17 -32.83 4.83 29.72
C ILE A 17 -32.90 4.29 31.14
N PRO A 18 -32.77 5.13 32.19
CA PRO A 18 -32.83 4.67 33.59
C PRO A 18 -34.26 4.23 33.94
N GLU A 19 -34.38 3.07 34.55
CA GLU A 19 -35.69 2.50 34.96
C GLU A 19 -36.35 3.23 36.11
N ASN A 20 -35.55 3.88 36.98
CA ASN A 20 -36.06 4.55 38.16
C ASN A 20 -35.44 5.97 38.32
N LEU A 21 -36.31 6.99 38.37
CA LEU A 21 -35.93 8.39 38.51
C LEU A 21 -36.27 8.99 39.89
N GLN A 22 -36.93 8.24 40.76
CA GLN A 22 -37.41 8.81 42.02
C GLN A 22 -36.29 9.45 42.86
N GLY A 23 -36.33 10.75 43.04
CA GLY A 23 -35.41 11.56 43.86
C GLY A 23 -34.03 11.84 43.21
N ARG A 24 -33.76 11.22 42.07
CA ARG A 24 -32.51 11.38 41.33
C ARG A 24 -32.54 12.52 40.32
N VAL A 25 -31.41 13.13 40.09
CA VAL A 25 -31.23 14.09 38.99
C VAL A 25 -30.97 13.31 37.69
N LEU A 26 -31.74 13.60 36.66
CA LEU A 26 -31.52 13.01 35.34
C LEU A 26 -30.46 13.82 34.57
N MET A 27 -29.45 13.18 34.04
CA MET A 27 -28.45 13.72 33.10
C MET A 27 -28.63 13.05 31.74
N LYS A 28 -28.83 13.84 30.71
CA LYS A 28 -28.91 13.36 29.32
C LYS A 28 -27.57 13.53 28.63
N LEU A 29 -26.98 12.40 28.22
CA LEU A 29 -25.65 12.33 27.61
C LEU A 29 -25.76 11.86 26.14
N VAL A 30 -25.12 12.59 25.24
CA VAL A 30 -24.90 12.14 23.87
C VAL A 30 -23.40 12.02 23.64
N TYR A 31 -22.97 10.90 23.04
CA TYR A 31 -21.58 10.75 22.65
C TYR A 31 -21.43 10.22 21.23
N VAL A 32 -20.33 10.62 20.56
CA VAL A 32 -19.92 10.14 19.23
C VAL A 32 -18.46 9.71 19.30
N VAL A 33 -18.17 8.47 18.90
CA VAL A 33 -16.82 7.91 18.92
C VAL A 33 -16.50 7.20 17.61
N LEU A 34 -15.22 7.19 17.24
CA LEU A 34 -14.73 6.36 16.14
C LEU A 34 -14.56 4.92 16.61
N GLU A 35 -13.97 4.75 17.79
CA GLU A 35 -13.55 3.44 18.31
C GLU A 35 -14.67 2.78 19.13
N PRO A 36 -15.15 1.58 18.70
CA PRO A 36 -16.27 0.89 19.35
C PRO A 36 -16.02 0.46 20.80
N GLN A 37 -14.75 0.19 21.18
CA GLN A 37 -14.41 -0.29 22.54
C GLN A 37 -14.83 0.66 23.66
N TYR A 38 -14.83 1.96 23.40
CA TYR A 38 -15.34 2.93 24.39
C TYR A 38 -16.84 2.78 24.66
N GLN A 39 -17.62 2.23 23.74
CA GLN A 39 -19.06 1.98 23.97
C GLN A 39 -19.30 0.99 25.10
N SER A 40 -18.48 -0.07 25.16
CA SER A 40 -18.59 -1.10 26.18
C SER A 40 -18.36 -0.51 27.58
N ALA A 41 -17.25 0.23 27.75
CA ALA A 41 -16.93 0.88 29.03
C ALA A 41 -17.98 1.94 29.41
N MET A 42 -18.45 2.74 28.44
CA MET A 42 -19.50 3.75 28.65
C MET A 42 -20.81 3.11 29.07
N SER A 43 -21.25 2.05 28.38
CA SER A 43 -22.47 1.32 28.72
C SER A 43 -22.40 0.67 30.09
N ALA A 44 -21.26 0.07 30.44
CA ALA A 44 -21.05 -0.52 31.77
C ALA A 44 -21.06 0.54 32.87
N ALA A 45 -20.38 1.68 32.67
CA ALA A 45 -20.33 2.78 33.62
C ALA A 45 -21.71 3.40 33.84
N VAL A 46 -22.48 3.65 32.77
CA VAL A 46 -23.86 4.18 32.88
C VAL A 46 -24.77 3.20 33.61
N LYS A 47 -24.71 1.90 33.30
CA LYS A 47 -25.48 0.88 34.01
C LYS A 47 -25.08 0.79 35.49
N SER A 48 -23.80 0.91 35.83
CA SER A 48 -23.31 0.97 37.20
C SER A 48 -23.87 2.16 37.98
N ILE A 49 -23.77 3.36 37.38
CA ILE A 49 -24.35 4.59 37.96
C ILE A 49 -25.86 4.45 38.17
N ASN A 50 -26.58 4.00 37.12
CA ASN A 50 -28.03 3.85 37.21
C ASN A 50 -28.49 2.82 38.25
N LYS A 51 -27.69 1.81 38.54
CA LYS A 51 -27.95 0.80 39.56
C LYS A 51 -27.56 1.28 40.96
N ASN A 52 -26.40 1.90 41.13
CA ASN A 52 -25.79 2.09 42.44
C ASN A 52 -25.87 3.53 42.97
N ASN A 53 -26.11 4.54 42.14
CA ASN A 53 -26.11 5.93 42.58
C ASN A 53 -27.52 6.40 42.95
N SER A 54 -27.69 6.89 44.17
CA SER A 54 -28.97 7.36 44.69
C SER A 54 -29.34 8.81 44.28
N ASN A 55 -28.36 9.59 43.79
CA ASN A 55 -28.51 11.00 43.51
C ASN A 55 -28.58 11.34 42.02
N LEU A 56 -27.97 10.47 41.15
CA LEU A 56 -27.84 10.68 39.71
C LEU A 56 -28.41 9.49 38.93
N ALA A 57 -29.12 9.77 37.86
CA ALA A 57 -29.48 8.82 36.83
C ALA A 57 -29.03 9.36 35.46
N ILE A 58 -28.57 8.51 34.56
CA ILE A 58 -28.06 8.90 33.25
C ILE A 58 -28.86 8.23 32.14
N GLU A 59 -29.43 9.06 31.27
CA GLU A 59 -29.92 8.64 29.95
C GLU A 59 -28.83 8.87 28.92
N VAL A 60 -28.45 7.85 28.20
CA VAL A 60 -27.37 7.96 27.21
C VAL A 60 -27.84 7.58 25.82
N SER A 61 -27.40 8.33 24.81
CA SER A 61 -27.50 8.03 23.38
C SER A 61 -26.09 8.01 22.79
N GLY A 62 -25.61 6.83 22.38
CA GLY A 62 -24.28 6.65 21.79
C GLY A 62 -24.33 6.44 20.28
N TYR A 63 -23.32 6.97 19.58
CA TYR A 63 -23.18 6.86 18.14
C TYR A 63 -21.76 6.46 17.77
N LEU A 64 -21.64 5.55 16.80
CA LEU A 64 -20.42 5.40 16.02
C LEU A 64 -20.45 6.40 14.86
N ILE A 65 -19.32 6.99 14.55
CA ILE A 65 -19.24 8.08 13.58
C ILE A 65 -19.85 7.71 12.22
N GLU A 66 -19.59 6.50 11.72
CA GLU A 66 -20.09 6.04 10.41
C GLU A 66 -21.62 5.93 10.34
N GLU A 67 -22.28 5.72 11.46
CA GLU A 67 -23.74 5.64 11.53
C GLU A 67 -24.40 6.97 11.13
N LEU A 68 -23.68 8.08 11.30
CA LEU A 68 -24.16 9.42 10.93
C LEU A 68 -24.13 9.69 9.42
N ARG A 69 -23.67 8.74 8.62
CA ARG A 69 -23.82 8.79 7.15
C ARG A 69 -25.29 8.59 6.74
N SER A 70 -26.04 7.76 7.49
CA SER A 70 -27.47 7.60 7.26
C SER A 70 -28.20 8.92 7.56
N PRO A 71 -29.01 9.45 6.62
CA PRO A 71 -29.81 10.66 6.87
C PRO A 71 -30.77 10.50 8.07
N GLU A 72 -31.34 9.31 8.24
CA GLU A 72 -32.27 8.98 9.33
C GLU A 72 -31.56 9.06 10.69
N ASN A 73 -30.41 8.39 10.81
CA ASN A 73 -29.60 8.40 12.02
C ASN A 73 -29.09 9.81 12.35
N TYR A 74 -28.76 10.60 11.32
CA TYR A 74 -28.34 11.97 11.51
C TYR A 74 -29.47 12.88 12.04
N GLU A 75 -30.71 12.71 11.56
CA GLU A 75 -31.86 13.44 12.13
C GLU A 75 -32.11 13.08 13.60
N VAL A 76 -32.07 11.78 13.95
CA VAL A 76 -32.18 11.31 15.33
C VAL A 76 -31.05 11.88 16.20
N PHE A 77 -29.82 11.93 15.69
CA PHE A 77 -28.69 12.57 16.39
C PHE A 77 -28.94 14.04 16.68
N LYS A 78 -29.47 14.81 15.72
CA LYS A 78 -29.81 16.22 15.93
C LYS A 78 -30.90 16.40 17.04
N GLU A 79 -31.91 15.51 17.03
CA GLU A 79 -32.92 15.52 18.07
C GLU A 79 -32.37 15.20 19.46
N ASP A 80 -31.45 14.23 19.55
CA ASP A 80 -30.82 13.88 20.82
C ASP A 80 -29.94 15.02 21.34
N ILE A 81 -29.12 15.64 20.44
CA ILE A 81 -28.31 16.82 20.80
C ILE A 81 -29.17 17.98 21.27
N ALA A 82 -30.33 18.21 20.65
CA ALA A 82 -31.28 19.28 21.10
C ALA A 82 -31.81 19.05 22.53
N LYS A 83 -31.78 17.83 23.04
CA LYS A 83 -32.26 17.45 24.37
C LYS A 83 -31.12 17.15 25.37
N ALA A 84 -29.90 17.04 24.92
CA ALA A 84 -28.76 16.65 25.74
C ALA A 84 -28.34 17.73 26.74
N ASP A 85 -27.83 17.31 27.89
CA ASP A 85 -27.14 18.17 28.86
C ASP A 85 -25.63 18.18 28.60
N ILE A 86 -25.06 17.05 28.18
CA ILE A 86 -23.64 16.87 27.96
C ILE A 86 -23.41 16.20 26.58
N PHE A 87 -22.42 16.70 25.86
CA PHE A 87 -21.92 16.11 24.62
C PHE A 87 -20.47 15.67 24.76
N ILE A 88 -20.14 14.46 24.29
CA ILE A 88 -18.78 13.92 24.25
C ILE A 88 -18.46 13.46 22.81
N ALA A 89 -17.28 13.81 22.30
CA ALA A 89 -16.78 13.32 21.01
C ALA A 89 -15.33 12.88 21.12
N SER A 90 -14.95 11.81 20.39
CA SER A 90 -13.57 11.31 20.36
C SER A 90 -13.18 10.75 19.01
N LEU A 91 -11.97 11.14 18.54
CA LEU A 91 -11.31 10.65 17.32
C LEU A 91 -12.11 10.90 16.02
N ILE A 92 -12.75 12.04 15.93
CA ILE A 92 -13.52 12.44 14.75
C ILE A 92 -12.55 13.02 13.70
N PHE A 93 -12.05 12.17 12.77
CA PHE A 93 -11.06 12.54 11.76
C PHE A 93 -11.55 12.42 10.31
N ILE A 94 -12.85 12.19 10.11
CA ILE A 94 -13.48 12.09 8.80
C ILE A 94 -14.15 13.44 8.50
N ASP A 95 -13.66 14.14 7.50
CA ASP A 95 -13.95 15.57 7.23
C ASP A 95 -15.44 15.88 7.05
N ASP A 96 -16.15 15.10 6.20
CA ASP A 96 -17.58 15.28 5.96
C ASP A 96 -18.43 15.02 7.23
N LEU A 97 -18.06 14.02 8.01
CA LEU A 97 -18.75 13.67 9.27
C LEU A 97 -18.40 14.66 10.39
N ALA A 98 -17.14 15.13 10.44
CA ALA A 98 -16.73 16.20 11.35
C ALA A 98 -17.55 17.47 11.12
N THR A 99 -17.72 17.85 9.86
CA THR A 99 -18.55 19.00 9.47
C THR A 99 -20.01 18.80 9.89
N LYS A 100 -20.61 17.63 9.63
CA LYS A 100 -21.99 17.32 10.05
C LYS A 100 -22.15 17.41 11.57
N ILE A 101 -21.23 16.81 12.34
CA ILE A 101 -21.26 16.86 13.81
C ILE A 101 -21.15 18.31 14.30
N ALA A 102 -20.21 19.08 13.75
CA ALA A 102 -20.06 20.48 14.12
C ALA A 102 -21.33 21.29 13.82
N GLN A 103 -21.97 21.10 12.68
CA GLN A 103 -23.23 21.76 12.31
C GLN A 103 -24.39 21.39 13.25
N ALA A 104 -24.48 20.14 13.67
CA ALA A 104 -25.52 19.67 14.57
C ALA A 104 -25.34 20.20 16.01
N VAL A 105 -24.12 20.25 16.52
CA VAL A 105 -23.80 20.57 17.91
C VAL A 105 -23.62 22.07 18.15
N ALA A 106 -23.03 22.83 17.23
CA ALA A 106 -22.71 24.23 17.39
C ALA A 106 -23.93 25.09 17.81
N PRO A 107 -25.15 24.93 17.25
CA PRO A 107 -26.32 25.70 17.67
C PRO A 107 -26.73 25.48 19.13
N HIS A 108 -26.38 24.33 19.70
CA HIS A 108 -26.74 23.92 21.05
C HIS A 108 -25.59 24.07 22.06
N ARG A 109 -24.39 24.42 21.61
CA ARG A 109 -23.17 24.49 22.42
C ARG A 109 -23.31 25.32 23.68
N ASP A 110 -23.96 26.49 23.58
CA ASP A 110 -24.09 27.37 24.71
C ASP A 110 -25.12 26.88 25.74
N ARG A 111 -26.12 26.12 25.32
CA ARG A 111 -27.11 25.46 26.18
C ARG A 111 -26.53 24.23 26.88
N LEU A 112 -25.62 23.50 26.23
CA LEU A 112 -24.99 22.32 26.84
C LEU A 112 -24.24 22.71 28.12
N SER A 113 -24.43 21.95 29.18
CA SER A 113 -23.72 22.10 30.46
C SER A 113 -22.22 21.83 30.32
N ALA A 114 -21.85 20.86 29.47
CA ALA A 114 -20.48 20.63 29.03
C ALA A 114 -20.45 20.02 27.64
N CYS A 115 -19.42 20.39 26.89
CA CYS A 115 -19.09 19.82 25.59
C CYS A 115 -17.61 19.40 25.64
N VAL A 116 -17.33 18.11 25.67
CA VAL A 116 -15.99 17.56 25.83
C VAL A 116 -15.60 16.86 24.52
N VAL A 117 -14.64 17.43 23.82
CA VAL A 117 -14.13 16.86 22.57
C VAL A 117 -12.67 16.46 22.77
N PHE A 118 -12.41 15.17 22.67
CA PHE A 118 -11.08 14.61 22.63
C PHE A 118 -10.47 14.78 21.24
N PRO A 119 -9.18 14.45 20.99
CA PRO A 119 -8.53 14.75 19.71
C PRO A 119 -9.39 14.41 18.50
N SER A 120 -9.68 15.41 17.68
CA SER A 120 -10.59 15.37 16.53
C SER A 120 -10.20 16.47 15.54
N MET A 121 -10.89 16.54 14.40
CA MET A 121 -10.77 17.64 13.44
C MET A 121 -10.97 19.01 14.11
N PRO A 122 -10.30 20.08 13.62
CA PRO A 122 -10.32 21.41 14.26
C PRO A 122 -11.72 21.98 14.47
N GLU A 123 -12.66 21.77 13.54
CA GLU A 123 -14.04 22.23 13.63
C GLU A 123 -14.80 21.59 14.79
N VAL A 124 -14.57 20.30 15.05
CA VAL A 124 -15.17 19.60 16.19
C VAL A 124 -14.47 20.01 17.49
N MET A 125 -13.13 20.17 17.48
CA MET A 125 -12.35 20.62 18.63
C MET A 125 -12.77 22.00 19.13
N ARG A 126 -13.22 22.89 18.24
CA ARG A 126 -13.74 24.24 18.61
C ARG A 126 -15.01 24.18 19.45
N LEU A 127 -15.74 23.07 19.45
CA LEU A 127 -16.95 22.88 20.27
C LEU A 127 -16.63 22.73 21.75
N ASN A 128 -15.38 22.38 22.12
CA ASN A 128 -14.99 22.21 23.53
C ASN A 128 -15.44 23.39 24.41
N LYS A 129 -16.18 23.07 25.46
CA LYS A 129 -16.68 24.00 26.48
C LYS A 129 -16.90 23.30 27.79
N MET A 130 -16.17 23.69 28.81
CA MET A 130 -16.39 23.26 30.21
C MET A 130 -16.34 24.47 31.15
N GLY A 131 -17.50 24.96 31.56
CA GLY A 131 -17.60 26.18 32.33
C GLY A 131 -17.00 27.39 31.58
N SER A 132 -15.97 27.99 32.17
CA SER A 132 -15.23 29.10 31.57
C SER A 132 -14.09 28.67 30.60
N PHE A 133 -13.82 27.38 30.51
CA PHE A 133 -12.84 26.84 29.59
C PHE A 133 -13.44 26.62 28.20
N SER A 134 -12.82 27.17 27.16
CA SER A 134 -13.21 26.99 25.77
C SER A 134 -11.97 26.94 24.85
N MET A 135 -12.02 26.08 23.83
CA MET A 135 -10.96 25.98 22.81
C MET A 135 -11.16 26.91 21.61
N GLU A 136 -12.26 27.61 21.51
CA GLU A 136 -12.58 28.53 20.42
C GLU A 136 -11.49 29.60 20.17
N ASN A 137 -10.88 30.09 21.25
CA ASN A 137 -9.86 31.15 21.21
C ASN A 137 -8.42 30.68 21.42
N LEU A 138 -8.16 29.39 21.42
CA LEU A 138 -6.82 28.86 21.73
C LEU A 138 -5.74 29.30 20.73
N GLY A 139 -6.13 29.57 19.47
CA GLY A 139 -5.23 30.07 18.43
C GLY A 139 -4.86 31.57 18.55
N GLN A 140 -5.64 32.34 19.30
CA GLN A 140 -5.50 33.80 19.43
C GLN A 140 -5.06 34.25 20.82
N SER A 141 -5.10 33.37 21.83
CA SER A 141 -4.86 33.78 23.21
C SER A 141 -3.36 33.89 23.54
N LYS A 142 -2.99 35.00 24.18
CA LYS A 142 -1.67 35.22 24.83
C LYS A 142 -1.56 34.50 26.19
N SER A 143 -2.35 33.44 26.43
CA SER A 143 -2.34 32.74 27.71
C SER A 143 -1.01 32.02 27.95
N ALA A 144 -0.60 31.91 29.21
CA ALA A 144 0.62 31.20 29.64
C ALA A 144 0.65 29.74 29.14
N ILE A 145 -0.52 29.12 29.03
CA ILE A 145 -0.69 27.74 28.49
C ILE A 145 -0.38 27.70 27.00
N ALA A 146 -0.90 28.64 26.20
CA ALA A 146 -0.63 28.72 24.77
C ALA A 146 0.85 29.06 24.48
N GLN A 147 1.46 29.92 25.29
CA GLN A 147 2.89 30.24 25.18
C GLN A 147 3.78 29.07 25.60
N PHE A 148 3.39 28.33 26.64
CA PHE A 148 4.10 27.13 27.09
C PHE A 148 4.06 26.02 26.03
N MET A 149 2.91 25.83 25.37
CA MET A 149 2.76 24.88 24.27
C MET A 149 3.59 25.28 23.04
N ARG A 150 3.60 26.58 22.67
CA ARG A 150 4.43 27.10 21.56
C ARG A 150 5.94 26.98 21.83
N LYS A 151 6.43 27.37 23.02
CA LYS A 151 7.85 27.28 23.40
C LYS A 151 8.38 25.83 23.43
N ARG A 152 7.51 24.87 23.71
CA ARG A 152 7.92 23.45 23.74
C ARG A 152 7.94 22.82 22.35
N LYS A 153 7.09 23.29 21.41
CA LYS A 153 7.10 22.87 20.01
C LYS A 153 8.43 23.21 19.30
N GLU A 154 9.08 24.29 19.72
CA GLU A 154 10.37 24.75 19.16
C GLU A 154 11.60 24.03 19.73
N LYS A 155 11.48 23.35 20.87
CA LYS A 155 12.65 22.81 21.63
C LYS A 155 12.76 21.27 21.68
N SER A 156 11.74 20.51 21.32
CA SER A 156 11.79 19.04 21.42
C SER A 156 11.39 18.37 20.13
N GLY A 157 12.26 17.52 19.60
CA GLY A 157 11.96 16.55 18.54
C GLY A 157 11.00 15.41 18.97
N SER A 158 10.27 15.59 20.09
CA SER A 158 9.28 14.64 20.59
C SER A 158 7.92 14.88 19.90
N SER A 159 7.18 13.83 19.61
CA SER A 159 5.82 13.88 19.06
C SER A 159 4.95 14.86 19.85
N PHE A 160 4.11 15.63 19.15
CA PHE A 160 3.11 16.52 19.78
C PHE A 160 2.26 15.78 20.82
N GLN A 161 1.96 14.50 20.60
CA GLN A 161 1.19 13.64 21.51
C GLN A 161 1.94 13.35 22.81
N ASP A 162 3.23 13.00 22.77
CA ASP A 162 4.04 12.75 23.96
C ASP A 162 4.17 13.99 24.85
N SER A 163 4.27 15.16 24.22
CA SER A 163 4.32 16.43 24.93
C SER A 163 2.98 16.76 25.57
N MET A 164 1.87 16.48 24.92
CA MET A 164 0.52 16.68 25.42
C MET A 164 0.18 15.72 26.58
N LEU A 165 0.54 14.43 26.45
CA LEU A 165 0.37 13.44 27.53
C LEU A 165 1.07 13.86 28.81
N LYS A 166 2.34 14.33 28.74
CA LYS A 166 3.07 14.84 29.91
C LYS A 166 2.41 16.09 30.54
N VAL A 167 1.85 16.96 29.72
CA VAL A 167 1.12 18.14 30.20
C VAL A 167 -0.19 17.70 30.91
N VAL A 168 -0.93 16.80 30.30
CA VAL A 168 -2.18 16.23 30.86
C VAL A 168 -1.92 15.56 32.23
N GLN A 169 -0.78 14.90 32.43
CA GLN A 169 -0.43 14.22 33.67
C GLN A 169 0.08 15.16 34.78
N THR A 170 0.76 16.27 34.41
CA THR A 170 1.43 17.13 35.41
C THR A 170 0.63 18.38 35.75
N LEU A 171 -0.05 19.00 34.78
CA LEU A 171 -0.75 20.27 34.96
C LEU A 171 -1.92 20.22 35.95
N PRO A 172 -2.75 19.15 36.00
CA PRO A 172 -3.83 19.05 36.98
C PRO A 172 -3.36 19.10 38.43
N LYS A 173 -2.16 18.57 38.74
CA LYS A 173 -1.57 18.60 40.06
C LYS A 173 -1.24 20.03 40.52
N ILE A 174 -0.80 20.89 39.59
CA ILE A 174 -0.47 22.29 39.84
C ILE A 174 -1.75 23.14 39.95
N LEU A 175 -2.73 22.91 39.03
CA LEU A 175 -3.99 23.67 39.01
C LEU A 175 -4.91 23.37 40.21
N LYS A 176 -4.70 22.23 40.89
CA LYS A 176 -5.46 21.84 42.10
C LYS A 176 -5.40 22.92 43.18
N TYR A 177 -4.31 23.63 43.33
CA TYR A 177 -4.07 24.64 44.34
C TYR A 177 -4.44 26.08 43.94
N MET A 178 -4.99 26.27 42.74
CA MET A 178 -5.43 27.56 42.22
C MET A 178 -6.94 27.78 42.43
N PRO A 179 -7.40 28.68 43.29
CA PRO A 179 -8.84 28.80 43.65
C PRO A 179 -9.69 29.54 42.61
N MET A 180 -9.15 29.80 41.42
CA MET A 180 -9.91 30.50 40.37
C MET A 180 -10.74 29.51 39.53
N ASP A 181 -12.04 29.84 39.27
CA ASP A 181 -12.95 29.00 38.48
C ASP A 181 -12.34 28.57 37.13
N ARG A 182 -11.67 29.51 36.45
CA ARG A 182 -10.98 29.18 35.17
C ARG A 182 -9.87 28.15 35.32
N ALA A 183 -9.14 28.14 36.44
CA ALA A 183 -8.10 27.15 36.69
C ALA A 183 -8.70 25.78 37.00
N GLN A 184 -9.84 25.76 37.72
CA GLN A 184 -10.56 24.52 38.03
C GLN A 184 -11.23 23.93 36.80
N ASP A 185 -11.82 24.74 35.90
CA ASP A 185 -12.39 24.26 34.63
C ASP A 185 -11.29 23.70 33.71
N ALA A 186 -10.11 24.36 33.62
CA ALA A 186 -8.97 23.85 32.89
C ALA A 186 -8.42 22.55 33.50
N ARG A 187 -8.39 22.44 34.84
CA ARG A 187 -8.03 21.20 35.55
C ARG A 187 -9.01 20.08 35.21
N ASN A 188 -10.29 20.33 35.27
CA ASN A 188 -11.32 19.34 34.99
C ASN A 188 -11.28 18.88 33.53
N PHE A 189 -10.98 19.78 32.61
CA PHE A 189 -10.72 19.42 31.21
C PHE A 189 -9.52 18.46 31.07
N MET A 190 -8.41 18.74 31.77
CA MET A 190 -7.24 17.84 31.76
C MET A 190 -7.52 16.51 32.45
N LEU A 191 -8.29 16.51 33.55
CA LEU A 191 -8.74 15.27 34.22
C LEU A 191 -9.66 14.45 33.29
N SER A 192 -10.51 15.11 32.48
CA SER A 192 -11.34 14.42 31.48
C SER A 192 -10.48 13.57 30.53
N PHE A 193 -9.32 14.09 30.09
CA PHE A 193 -8.36 13.32 29.29
C PHE A 193 -7.78 12.13 30.06
N GLN A 194 -7.44 12.31 31.35
CA GLN A 194 -6.89 11.19 32.13
C GLN A 194 -7.92 10.08 32.31
N TYR A 195 -9.17 10.41 32.62
CA TYR A 195 -10.25 9.43 32.72
C TYR A 195 -10.51 8.73 31.39
N TRP A 196 -10.61 9.52 30.30
CA TRP A 196 -10.88 8.99 28.96
C TRP A 196 -9.77 8.10 28.45
N LEU A 197 -8.51 8.55 28.54
CA LEU A 197 -7.35 7.76 28.15
C LEU A 197 -7.14 6.52 29.04
N GLY A 198 -7.56 6.58 30.30
CA GLY A 198 -7.62 5.43 31.21
C GLY A 198 -8.69 4.41 30.80
N GLY A 199 -9.79 4.85 30.18
CA GLY A 199 -10.78 4.05 29.44
C GLY A 199 -11.51 2.95 30.22
N SER A 200 -11.09 2.56 31.42
CA SER A 200 -11.75 1.53 32.22
C SER A 200 -13.16 1.97 32.67
N THR A 201 -14.03 1.00 32.94
CA THR A 201 -15.38 1.26 33.44
C THR A 201 -15.35 2.18 34.65
N GLU A 202 -14.40 1.99 35.60
CA GLU A 202 -14.25 2.85 36.79
C GLU A 202 -13.85 4.28 36.42
N ASN A 203 -12.94 4.45 35.47
CA ASN A 203 -12.52 5.77 34.98
C ASN A 203 -13.69 6.50 34.29
N ILE A 204 -14.39 5.82 33.41
CA ILE A 204 -15.56 6.40 32.71
C ILE A 204 -16.68 6.74 33.72
N GLU A 205 -16.93 5.89 34.69
CA GLU A 205 -17.90 6.18 35.79
C GLU A 205 -17.54 7.48 36.52
N ASN A 206 -16.28 7.60 36.98
CA ASN A 206 -15.83 8.79 37.72
C ASN A 206 -15.75 10.04 36.81
N PHE A 207 -15.49 9.89 35.51
CA PHE A 207 -15.55 10.94 34.51
C PHE A 207 -17.00 11.51 34.42
N LEU A 208 -17.99 10.64 34.27
CA LEU A 208 -19.40 11.05 34.20
C LEU A 208 -19.86 11.71 35.50
N LEU A 209 -19.48 11.16 36.65
CA LEU A 209 -19.78 11.74 37.98
C LEU A 209 -19.11 13.13 38.12
N MET A 210 -17.87 13.29 37.65
CA MET A 210 -17.14 14.57 37.65
C MET A 210 -17.82 15.62 36.78
N LEU A 211 -18.27 15.23 35.56
CA LEU A 211 -19.01 16.13 34.68
C LEU A 211 -20.34 16.55 35.33
N ALA A 212 -21.10 15.60 35.87
CA ALA A 212 -22.39 15.88 36.53
C ALA A 212 -22.21 16.84 37.71
N GLN A 213 -21.26 16.55 38.62
CA GLN A 213 -21.06 17.36 39.83
C GLN A 213 -20.61 18.80 39.53
N ASN A 214 -19.73 18.99 38.55
CA ASN A 214 -19.14 20.31 38.30
C ASN A 214 -19.91 21.14 37.27
N TYR A 215 -20.72 20.53 36.40
CA TYR A 215 -21.29 21.26 35.27
C TYR A 215 -22.81 21.13 35.17
N LEU A 216 -23.47 20.13 35.80
CA LEU A 216 -24.91 20.03 35.76
C LEU A 216 -25.54 20.99 36.83
N PRO A 217 -26.31 22.01 36.42
CA PRO A 217 -26.82 23.02 37.35
C PRO A 217 -27.58 22.44 38.53
N THR A 218 -28.49 21.49 38.28
CA THR A 218 -29.33 20.85 39.29
C THR A 218 -28.55 20.04 40.33
N VAL A 219 -27.42 19.43 39.95
CA VAL A 219 -26.52 18.72 40.88
C VAL A 219 -25.73 19.72 41.71
N LYS A 220 -25.26 20.83 41.10
CA LYS A 220 -24.57 21.92 41.82
C LYS A 220 -25.46 22.56 42.91
N GLU A 221 -26.70 22.78 42.61
CA GLU A 221 -27.68 23.37 43.56
C GLU A 221 -27.90 22.44 44.75
N LYS A 222 -28.19 21.16 44.52
CA LYS A 222 -28.35 20.13 45.58
C LYS A 222 -27.07 19.93 46.39
N ALA A 223 -25.89 20.00 45.79
CA ALA A 223 -24.62 19.89 46.50
C ALA A 223 -24.37 21.09 47.45
N LYS A 224 -24.79 22.29 47.08
CA LYS A 224 -24.75 23.49 47.94
C LYS A 224 -25.66 23.39 49.13
N GLU A 225 -26.89 22.86 48.95
CA GLU A 225 -27.86 22.64 50.02
C GLU A 225 -27.36 21.64 51.06
N ASN A 226 -26.61 20.62 50.66
CA ASN A 226 -26.08 19.57 51.54
C ASN A 226 -24.72 19.91 52.20
N GLY A 227 -24.09 21.03 51.88
CA GLY A 227 -22.83 21.50 52.46
C GLY A 227 -21.59 20.67 52.10
N SER A 228 -21.72 19.65 51.21
CA SER A 228 -20.65 18.78 50.72
C SER A 228 -21.00 18.32 49.31
N GLY A 229 -19.97 17.81 48.53
CA GLY A 229 -20.24 17.26 47.22
C GLY A 229 -21.30 16.16 47.24
N LEU A 230 -22.23 16.21 46.30
CA LEU A 230 -23.35 15.25 46.24
C LEU A 230 -22.93 13.87 45.74
N LEU A 231 -21.87 13.83 44.90
CA LEU A 231 -21.35 12.62 44.24
C LEU A 231 -19.95 12.32 44.77
N GLN A 232 -19.67 11.04 45.01
CA GLN A 232 -18.31 10.57 45.35
C GLN A 232 -17.52 10.31 44.06
N ILE A 233 -16.43 11.02 43.88
CA ILE A 233 -15.58 10.96 42.69
C ILE A 233 -14.18 10.54 43.12
N LYS A 234 -13.68 9.47 42.53
CA LYS A 234 -12.31 9.02 42.74
C LYS A 234 -11.40 9.67 41.69
N ASP A 235 -10.12 9.87 42.03
CA ASP A 235 -9.10 10.30 41.10
C ASP A 235 -8.91 9.26 39.98
N PRO A 236 -8.46 9.68 38.73
CA PRO A 236 -8.25 8.73 37.62
C PRO A 236 -7.27 7.61 37.98
N VAL A 237 -7.66 6.39 37.69
CA VAL A 237 -6.73 5.25 37.72
C VAL A 237 -5.81 5.39 36.50
N THR A 238 -4.52 5.40 36.79
CA THR A 238 -3.48 5.50 35.74
C THR A 238 -2.92 4.12 35.42
N TYR A 239 -2.84 3.82 34.13
CA TYR A 239 -2.24 2.62 33.59
C TYR A 239 -0.87 2.97 32.97
N LEU A 240 0.00 1.98 32.80
CA LEU A 240 1.23 2.13 32.03
C LEU A 240 0.91 2.64 30.61
N ASP A 241 1.67 3.60 30.13
CA ASP A 241 1.49 4.09 28.77
C ASP A 241 1.97 3.07 27.75
N MET A 242 3.00 2.31 28.08
CA MET A 242 3.60 1.26 27.25
C MET A 242 4.13 0.15 28.18
N GLY A 243 4.03 -1.09 27.75
CA GLY A 243 4.49 -2.24 28.54
C GLY A 243 4.12 -3.57 27.89
N LEU A 244 4.30 -4.64 28.67
CA LEU A 244 3.95 -5.99 28.26
C LEU A 244 2.74 -6.49 29.05
N TRP A 245 1.94 -7.30 28.37
CA TRP A 245 0.70 -7.86 28.91
C TRP A 245 0.56 -9.34 28.53
N HIS A 246 -0.13 -10.10 29.36
CA HIS A 246 -0.52 -11.45 29.06
C HIS A 246 -1.82 -11.78 29.80
N PRO A 247 -2.77 -12.52 29.19
CA PRO A 247 -4.09 -12.79 29.83
C PRO A 247 -3.99 -13.52 31.17
N LEU A 248 -2.97 -14.34 31.42
CA LEU A 248 -2.75 -15.06 32.66
C LEU A 248 -1.80 -14.35 33.64
N ALA A 249 -1.25 -13.18 33.25
CA ALA A 249 -0.34 -12.45 34.13
C ALA A 249 -1.09 -11.71 35.24
N PRO A 250 -0.50 -11.63 36.46
CA PRO A 250 -1.14 -10.94 37.59
C PRO A 250 -1.13 -9.41 37.44
N LYS A 251 -0.31 -8.88 36.52
CA LYS A 251 -0.15 -7.44 36.26
C LYS A 251 0.41 -7.17 34.85
N MET A 252 0.38 -5.93 34.43
CA MET A 252 1.18 -5.45 33.31
C MET A 252 2.64 -5.26 33.75
N PHE A 253 3.61 -5.51 32.84
CA PHE A 253 5.04 -5.43 33.12
C PHE A 253 5.67 -4.20 32.45
N GLU A 254 6.63 -3.58 33.12
CA GLU A 254 7.36 -2.41 32.60
C GLU A 254 8.59 -2.81 31.77
N SER A 255 9.08 -4.03 31.91
CA SER A 255 10.28 -4.50 31.20
C SER A 255 10.17 -5.92 30.69
N THR A 256 10.85 -6.20 29.57
CA THR A 256 10.95 -7.54 28.98
C THR A 256 11.63 -8.54 29.94
N ALA A 257 12.60 -8.10 30.74
CA ALA A 257 13.27 -8.96 31.71
C ALA A 257 12.30 -9.47 32.80
N GLU A 258 11.44 -8.59 33.33
CA GLU A 258 10.44 -8.94 34.32
C GLU A 258 9.35 -9.86 33.72
N TYR A 259 8.90 -9.58 32.50
CA TYR A 259 7.96 -10.41 31.79
C TYR A 259 8.51 -11.82 31.54
N LEU A 260 9.73 -11.95 31.04
CA LEU A 260 10.36 -13.25 30.79
C LEU A 260 10.63 -14.02 32.07
N ALA A 261 10.99 -13.33 33.15
CA ALA A 261 11.14 -13.96 34.45
C ALA A 261 9.81 -14.59 34.93
N TRP A 262 8.70 -13.86 34.80
CA TRP A 262 7.36 -14.37 35.08
C TRP A 262 6.99 -15.53 34.13
N PHE A 263 7.17 -15.36 32.81
CA PHE A 263 6.84 -16.36 31.80
C PHE A 263 7.51 -17.71 32.08
N ASN A 264 8.77 -17.69 32.49
CA ASN A 264 9.52 -18.92 32.84
C ASN A 264 9.04 -19.61 34.14
N THR A 265 8.24 -18.94 34.98
CA THR A 265 7.63 -19.55 36.17
C THR A 265 6.33 -20.29 35.90
N ARG A 266 5.77 -20.16 34.68
CA ARG A 266 4.51 -20.78 34.29
C ARG A 266 4.65 -22.31 34.29
N ILE A 267 3.61 -22.97 34.79
CA ILE A 267 3.52 -24.45 34.87
C ILE A 267 2.52 -25.02 33.86
N ASP A 268 1.77 -24.16 33.24
CA ASP A 268 0.72 -24.47 32.25
C ASP A 268 1.25 -24.58 30.82
N ILE A 269 2.53 -24.30 30.58
CA ILE A 269 3.21 -24.41 29.31
C ILE A 269 4.34 -25.44 29.33
N PRO A 270 4.66 -26.10 28.19
CA PRO A 270 5.79 -27.03 28.09
C PRO A 270 7.14 -26.36 28.36
N ASP A 271 8.12 -27.12 28.86
CA ASP A 271 9.45 -26.58 29.21
C ASP A 271 10.26 -26.18 27.97
N ASP A 272 10.03 -26.82 26.80
CA ASP A 272 10.66 -26.48 25.53
C ASP A 272 10.23 -25.08 25.07
N MET A 273 9.00 -24.65 25.37
CA MET A 273 8.53 -23.29 25.06
C MET A 273 9.23 -22.23 25.93
N LYS A 274 9.81 -22.60 27.06
CA LYS A 274 10.62 -21.71 27.91
C LYS A 274 12.06 -21.54 27.39
N ASP A 275 12.50 -22.43 26.50
CA ASP A 275 13.81 -22.33 25.87
C ASP A 275 13.89 -21.02 25.02
N PRO A 276 14.95 -20.22 25.19
CA PRO A 276 15.22 -19.06 24.29
C PRO A 276 15.26 -19.44 22.81
N LEU A 277 15.44 -20.72 22.49
CA LEU A 277 15.42 -21.24 21.13
C LEU A 277 14.01 -21.60 20.62
N ALA A 278 12.95 -21.54 21.41
CA ALA A 278 11.59 -21.74 20.92
C ALA A 278 11.18 -20.60 19.95
N PRO A 279 10.33 -20.86 18.93
CA PRO A 279 9.78 -19.80 18.09
C PRO A 279 9.15 -18.68 18.93
N CYS A 280 9.45 -17.42 18.58
CA CYS A 280 9.00 -16.29 19.38
C CYS A 280 8.29 -15.26 18.51
N VAL A 281 7.02 -15.00 18.83
CA VAL A 281 6.18 -14.04 18.10
C VAL A 281 5.96 -12.78 18.94
N GLY A 282 6.28 -11.63 18.37
CA GLY A 282 5.98 -10.32 18.95
C GLY A 282 4.58 -9.85 18.56
N LEU A 283 3.77 -9.45 19.52
CA LEU A 283 2.45 -8.84 19.27
C LEU A 283 2.48 -7.36 19.64
N LEU A 284 1.91 -6.51 18.77
CA LEU A 284 1.69 -5.10 19.02
C LEU A 284 0.20 -4.83 19.20
N MET A 285 -0.19 -4.26 20.35
CA MET A 285 -1.57 -4.11 20.77
C MET A 285 -1.88 -2.68 21.20
N ALA A 286 -3.09 -2.21 20.94
CA ALA A 286 -3.57 -0.95 21.49
C ALA A 286 -3.97 -1.11 22.97
N ARG A 287 -3.43 -0.27 23.85
CA ARG A 287 -3.76 -0.27 25.28
C ARG A 287 -5.25 -0.09 25.56
N THR A 288 -5.94 0.64 24.69
CA THR A 288 -7.37 0.94 24.83
C THR A 288 -8.21 -0.31 24.99
N HIS A 289 -7.98 -1.35 24.21
CA HIS A 289 -8.71 -2.61 24.32
C HIS A 289 -8.49 -3.30 25.68
N LEU A 290 -7.25 -3.27 26.19
CA LEU A 290 -6.90 -3.89 27.46
C LEU A 290 -7.57 -3.19 28.65
N VAL A 291 -7.57 -1.87 28.66
CA VAL A 291 -8.12 -1.09 29.79
C VAL A 291 -9.65 -1.01 29.74
N THR A 292 -10.26 -1.10 28.57
CA THR A 292 -11.73 -1.13 28.42
C THR A 292 -12.33 -2.52 28.64
N GLY A 293 -11.49 -3.58 28.69
CA GLY A 293 -11.93 -4.98 28.78
C GLY A 293 -12.57 -5.51 27.50
N ASP A 294 -12.18 -4.96 26.35
CA ASP A 294 -12.59 -5.38 25.00
C ASP A 294 -11.44 -6.16 24.32
N ASP A 295 -10.82 -7.07 25.02
CA ASP A 295 -9.54 -7.74 24.71
C ASP A 295 -9.68 -9.20 24.27
N ALA A 296 -10.89 -9.71 24.06
CA ALA A 296 -11.14 -11.13 23.74
C ALA A 296 -10.33 -11.63 22.54
N HIS A 297 -10.16 -10.80 21.51
CA HIS A 297 -9.36 -11.14 20.33
C HIS A 297 -7.85 -11.18 20.61
N TYR A 298 -7.34 -10.38 21.55
CA TYR A 298 -5.95 -10.44 22.01
C TYR A 298 -5.70 -11.70 22.83
N VAL A 299 -6.64 -12.04 23.73
CA VAL A 299 -6.60 -13.29 24.50
C VAL A 299 -6.55 -14.50 23.58
N ALA A 300 -7.44 -14.55 22.58
CA ALA A 300 -7.49 -15.65 21.61
C ALA A 300 -6.17 -15.77 20.83
N MET A 301 -5.60 -14.64 20.37
CA MET A 301 -4.35 -14.64 19.61
C MET A 301 -3.16 -15.16 20.43
N VAL A 302 -3.04 -14.73 21.69
CA VAL A 302 -1.99 -15.23 22.60
C VAL A 302 -2.15 -16.72 22.85
N GLN A 303 -3.38 -17.17 23.15
CA GLN A 303 -3.67 -18.57 23.42
C GLN A 303 -3.40 -19.47 22.22
N GLU A 304 -3.77 -19.03 21.01
CA GLU A 304 -3.53 -19.79 19.79
C GLU A 304 -2.03 -19.95 19.50
N LEU A 305 -1.26 -18.86 19.59
CA LEU A 305 0.19 -18.92 19.39
C LEU A 305 0.87 -19.84 20.42
N GLU A 306 0.45 -19.80 21.68
CA GLU A 306 0.98 -20.67 22.72
C GLU A 306 0.56 -22.14 22.51
N SER A 307 -0.67 -22.41 22.04
CA SER A 307 -1.14 -23.76 21.71
C SER A 307 -0.29 -24.42 20.62
N LEU A 308 0.24 -23.59 19.70
CA LEU A 308 1.13 -23.99 18.60
C LEU A 308 2.62 -24.03 19.03
N GLY A 309 2.93 -23.83 20.33
CA GLY A 309 4.28 -23.95 20.89
C GLY A 309 5.15 -22.70 20.74
N ALA A 310 4.59 -21.54 20.39
CA ALA A 310 5.35 -20.30 20.30
C ALA A 310 5.39 -19.52 21.60
N ARG A 311 6.54 -18.93 21.91
CA ARG A 311 6.65 -17.88 22.92
C ARG A 311 6.01 -16.60 22.40
N VAL A 312 5.30 -15.88 23.24
CA VAL A 312 4.64 -14.64 22.87
C VAL A 312 5.21 -13.47 23.67
N ILE A 313 5.58 -12.40 22.97
CA ILE A 313 5.98 -11.13 23.58
C ILE A 313 4.92 -10.10 23.19
N SER A 314 3.89 -9.98 24.01
CA SER A 314 2.75 -9.13 23.77
C SER A 314 2.96 -7.74 24.36
N VAL A 315 3.15 -6.75 23.49
CA VAL A 315 3.47 -5.36 23.84
C VAL A 315 2.27 -4.47 23.54
N PHE A 316 1.92 -3.63 24.51
CA PHE A 316 0.87 -2.62 24.30
C PHE A 316 1.44 -1.19 24.34
N ASN A 317 0.78 -0.30 23.63
CA ASN A 317 1.06 1.13 23.67
C ASN A 317 -0.25 1.94 23.74
N GLY A 318 -0.26 2.98 24.57
CA GLY A 318 -1.37 3.94 24.68
C GLY A 318 -1.31 5.07 23.65
N GLY A 319 -0.17 5.25 23.00
CA GLY A 319 0.03 6.21 21.91
C GLY A 319 -0.08 5.56 20.53
N LEU A 320 0.12 6.37 19.49
CA LEU A 320 0.07 5.94 18.08
C LEU A 320 1.48 5.73 17.47
N ASP A 321 2.53 5.74 18.29
CA ASP A 321 3.91 5.52 17.87
C ASP A 321 4.42 4.22 18.49
N PHE A 322 4.32 3.13 17.74
CA PHE A 322 4.77 1.80 18.18
C PHE A 322 6.24 1.55 17.91
N SER A 323 6.97 2.43 17.21
CA SER A 323 8.41 2.26 16.99
C SER A 323 9.18 2.14 18.31
N LYS A 324 8.80 2.95 19.31
CA LYS A 324 9.40 2.91 20.65
C LYS A 324 9.11 1.58 21.37
N ALA A 325 7.92 1.03 21.18
CA ALA A 325 7.54 -0.24 21.74
C ALA A 325 8.37 -1.40 21.13
N VAL A 326 8.60 -1.35 19.81
CA VAL A 326 9.49 -2.28 19.11
C VAL A 326 10.92 -2.17 19.66
N GLU A 327 11.46 -0.96 19.77
CA GLU A 327 12.83 -0.72 20.24
C GLU A 327 13.06 -1.12 21.69
N GLU A 328 12.08 -0.93 22.57
CA GLU A 328 12.22 -1.20 24.01
C GLU A 328 11.99 -2.67 24.35
N TYR A 329 11.03 -3.38 23.70
CA TYR A 329 10.57 -4.67 24.17
C TYR A 329 10.94 -5.87 23.32
N PHE A 330 11.29 -5.68 22.03
CA PHE A 330 11.60 -6.80 21.14
C PHE A 330 13.07 -7.14 21.04
N TYR A 331 13.89 -6.54 21.89
CA TYR A 331 15.33 -6.83 21.99
C TYR A 331 15.70 -7.47 23.34
N ASP A 332 16.79 -8.22 23.32
CA ASP A 332 17.32 -8.85 24.52
C ASP A 332 17.73 -7.75 25.54
N PRO A 333 17.19 -7.79 26.78
CA PRO A 333 17.54 -6.79 27.80
C PRO A 333 19.03 -6.68 28.10
N LYS A 334 19.79 -7.76 27.83
CA LYS A 334 21.25 -7.84 28.05
C LYS A 334 22.07 -7.50 26.81
N GLN A 335 21.47 -7.65 25.60
CA GLN A 335 22.12 -7.43 24.31
C GLN A 335 21.16 -6.64 23.40
N LYS A 336 21.17 -5.32 23.54
CA LYS A 336 20.21 -4.41 22.87
C LYS A 336 20.21 -4.46 21.34
N ASP A 337 21.17 -5.12 20.71
CA ASP A 337 21.24 -5.31 19.26
C ASP A 337 20.69 -6.68 18.83
N ARG A 338 20.33 -7.55 19.78
CA ARG A 338 19.78 -8.88 19.49
C ARG A 338 18.27 -8.86 19.65
N ALA A 339 17.56 -9.00 18.56
CA ALA A 339 16.11 -9.20 18.59
C ALA A 339 15.76 -10.57 19.20
N ILE A 340 14.75 -10.62 20.06
CA ILE A 340 14.26 -11.85 20.73
C ILE A 340 13.00 -12.41 20.06
N VAL A 341 12.41 -11.70 19.13
CA VAL A 341 11.26 -12.15 18.34
C VAL A 341 11.73 -12.62 16.96
N ASP A 342 11.03 -13.60 16.38
CA ASP A 342 11.30 -14.15 15.05
C ASP A 342 10.35 -13.61 13.99
N SER A 343 9.13 -13.26 14.39
CA SER A 343 8.13 -12.56 13.57
C SER A 343 7.34 -11.57 14.42
N VAL A 344 6.70 -10.61 13.80
CA VAL A 344 5.87 -9.59 14.48
C VAL A 344 4.50 -9.53 13.85
N VAL A 345 3.44 -9.50 14.68
CA VAL A 345 2.06 -9.29 14.26
C VAL A 345 1.51 -8.05 14.92
N SER A 346 1.15 -7.04 14.13
CA SER A 346 0.44 -5.87 14.60
C SER A 346 -1.07 -6.17 14.64
N LEU A 347 -1.67 -6.04 15.83
CA LEU A 347 -3.11 -6.21 16.05
C LEU A 347 -3.83 -4.85 16.12
N THR A 348 -3.15 -3.77 15.76
CA THR A 348 -3.64 -2.39 15.95
C THR A 348 -4.56 -1.92 14.82
N GLY A 349 -4.41 -2.50 13.63
CA GLY A 349 -5.11 -2.08 12.42
C GLY A 349 -4.71 -0.69 11.89
N PHE A 350 -3.49 -0.21 12.20
CA PHE A 350 -2.94 1.06 11.71
C PHE A 350 -1.47 0.92 11.33
N ALA A 351 -0.92 1.94 10.64
CA ALA A 351 0.51 2.05 10.40
C ALA A 351 1.29 2.02 11.73
N LEU A 352 2.53 1.53 11.72
CA LEU A 352 3.35 1.35 12.92
C LEU A 352 3.57 2.68 13.68
N VAL A 353 3.75 3.79 12.95
CA VAL A 353 3.93 5.11 13.51
C VAL A 353 2.87 6.07 12.99
N GLY A 354 2.00 6.49 13.87
CA GLY A 354 0.92 7.40 13.58
C GLY A 354 -0.43 6.71 13.36
N GLY A 355 -1.48 7.43 13.71
CA GLY A 355 -2.87 6.99 13.49
C GLY A 355 -3.44 7.54 12.19
N PRO A 356 -4.77 7.51 12.04
CA PRO A 356 -5.43 7.98 10.83
C PRO A 356 -5.12 9.43 10.44
N ALA A 357 -4.71 10.26 11.40
CA ALA A 357 -4.50 11.70 11.20
C ALA A 357 -3.09 12.07 10.72
N LYS A 358 -2.07 11.32 11.10
CA LYS A 358 -0.67 11.63 10.75
C LYS A 358 0.18 10.37 10.86
N GLN A 359 0.87 10.02 9.79
CA GLN A 359 1.79 8.90 9.70
C GLN A 359 3.23 9.41 9.61
N ASP A 360 4.18 8.58 10.08
CA ASP A 360 5.62 8.78 9.92
C ASP A 360 6.25 7.47 9.43
N HIS A 361 6.02 7.17 8.14
CA HIS A 361 6.52 5.96 7.51
C HIS A 361 8.05 5.82 7.55
N PRO A 362 8.86 6.89 7.32
CA PRO A 362 10.31 6.80 7.46
C PRO A 362 10.75 6.27 8.82
N LYS A 363 10.14 6.75 9.91
CA LYS A 363 10.44 6.28 11.27
C LYS A 363 9.99 4.85 11.51
N ALA A 364 8.86 4.47 10.96
CA ALA A 364 8.36 3.08 11.01
C ALA A 364 9.34 2.13 10.32
N ILE A 365 9.76 2.48 9.10
CA ILE A 365 10.71 1.70 8.29
C ILE A 365 12.05 1.57 9.02
N GLU A 366 12.58 2.65 9.59
CA GLU A 366 13.84 2.61 10.36
C GLU A 366 13.79 1.61 11.53
N ALA A 367 12.70 1.63 12.29
CA ALA A 367 12.51 0.71 13.41
C ALA A 367 12.37 -0.76 12.95
N LEU A 368 11.63 -1.01 11.87
CA LEU A 368 11.42 -2.35 11.33
C LEU A 368 12.66 -2.88 10.61
N GLU A 369 13.40 -2.05 9.89
CA GLU A 369 14.67 -2.42 9.27
C GLU A 369 15.71 -2.82 10.30
N LYS A 370 15.82 -2.06 11.40
CA LYS A 370 16.69 -2.39 12.51
C LYS A 370 16.30 -3.70 13.19
N LEU A 371 15.00 -3.94 13.37
CA LEU A 371 14.48 -5.19 13.92
C LEU A 371 14.74 -6.38 12.98
N ASN A 372 14.62 -6.16 11.68
CA ASN A 372 14.81 -7.12 10.59
C ASN A 372 13.99 -8.42 10.80
N ARG A 373 12.67 -8.29 10.95
CA ARG A 373 11.72 -9.40 11.12
C ARG A 373 10.50 -9.21 10.21
N PRO A 374 9.86 -10.29 9.74
CA PRO A 374 8.59 -10.20 9.04
C PRO A 374 7.57 -9.44 9.89
N TYR A 375 6.91 -8.45 9.29
CA TYR A 375 5.94 -7.59 9.96
C TYR A 375 4.56 -7.82 9.35
N MET A 376 3.71 -8.58 10.03
CA MET A 376 2.35 -8.93 9.62
C MET A 376 1.34 -7.95 10.22
N VAL A 377 0.21 -7.76 9.52
CA VAL A 377 -0.86 -6.85 9.94
C VAL A 377 -2.19 -7.59 10.06
N ALA A 378 -2.68 -7.74 11.28
CA ALA A 378 -3.98 -8.30 11.56
C ALA A 378 -5.03 -7.19 11.71
N LEU A 379 -6.22 -7.39 11.11
CA LEU A 379 -7.21 -6.36 10.87
C LEU A 379 -8.44 -6.54 11.77
N PRO A 380 -8.65 -5.71 12.80
CA PRO A 380 -9.93 -5.70 13.52
C PRO A 380 -11.00 -5.02 12.65
N LEU A 381 -12.23 -5.55 12.61
CA LEU A 381 -13.35 -4.90 11.95
C LEU A 381 -13.82 -3.68 12.79
N VAL A 382 -13.70 -2.49 12.21
CA VAL A 382 -14.03 -1.23 12.87
C VAL A 382 -15.27 -0.56 12.25
N PHE A 383 -15.33 -0.55 10.92
CA PHE A 383 -16.34 0.21 10.15
C PHE A 383 -17.55 -0.65 9.73
N GLN A 384 -17.53 -1.94 9.99
CA GLN A 384 -18.57 -2.89 9.61
C GLN A 384 -18.69 -3.98 10.67
N THR A 385 -19.83 -4.66 10.71
CA THR A 385 -20.06 -5.81 11.59
C THR A 385 -19.47 -7.08 10.97
N THR A 386 -19.44 -8.16 11.74
CA THR A 386 -19.02 -9.47 11.25
C THR A 386 -19.90 -9.96 10.11
N GLU A 387 -21.22 -9.81 10.27
CA GLU A 387 -22.22 -10.23 9.30
C GLU A 387 -22.08 -9.41 8.00
N GLU A 388 -21.93 -8.09 8.08
CA GLU A 388 -21.72 -7.23 6.93
C GLU A 388 -20.44 -7.58 6.17
N TRP A 389 -19.36 -7.97 6.86
CA TRP A 389 -18.13 -8.44 6.24
C TRP A 389 -18.31 -9.84 5.61
N GLN A 390 -18.98 -10.75 6.28
CA GLN A 390 -19.24 -12.10 5.75
C GLN A 390 -20.05 -12.04 4.46
N ASP A 391 -21.10 -11.23 4.42
CA ASP A 391 -21.99 -11.09 3.28
C ASP A 391 -21.40 -10.24 2.12
N SER A 392 -20.30 -9.52 2.38
CA SER A 392 -19.67 -8.63 1.39
C SER A 392 -18.79 -9.38 0.40
N ASP A 393 -19.08 -9.27 -0.90
CA ASP A 393 -18.20 -9.77 -1.97
C ASP A 393 -16.90 -8.95 -2.07
N LEU A 394 -16.93 -7.68 -1.66
CA LEU A 394 -15.74 -6.81 -1.64
C LEU A 394 -14.87 -7.07 -0.41
N GLY A 395 -15.44 -7.60 0.67
CA GLY A 395 -14.82 -7.80 1.96
C GLY A 395 -14.82 -6.54 2.81
N LEU A 396 -13.68 -5.89 2.98
CA LEU A 396 -13.56 -4.72 3.85
C LEU A 396 -14.17 -3.44 3.26
N HIS A 397 -14.71 -2.61 4.15
CA HIS A 397 -15.17 -1.27 3.78
C HIS A 397 -14.01 -0.42 3.21
N PRO A 398 -14.23 0.41 2.15
CA PRO A 398 -13.16 1.17 1.50
C PRO A 398 -12.30 2.03 2.43
N VAL A 399 -12.91 2.69 3.43
CA VAL A 399 -12.18 3.48 4.44
C VAL A 399 -11.26 2.57 5.27
N GLN A 400 -11.70 1.37 5.59
CA GLN A 400 -10.90 0.39 6.33
C GLN A 400 -9.74 -0.13 5.47
N VAL A 401 -9.97 -0.37 4.19
CA VAL A 401 -8.90 -0.73 3.24
C VAL A 401 -7.82 0.36 3.19
N ALA A 402 -8.22 1.63 3.12
CA ALA A 402 -7.27 2.73 3.10
C ALA A 402 -6.43 2.79 4.40
N LEU A 403 -7.09 2.75 5.57
CA LEU A 403 -6.43 2.97 6.86
C LEU A 403 -5.68 1.75 7.39
N GLN A 404 -6.25 0.54 7.23
CA GLN A 404 -5.74 -0.67 7.86
C GLN A 404 -4.92 -1.57 6.92
N VAL A 405 -5.04 -1.39 5.61
CA VAL A 405 -4.30 -2.17 4.62
C VAL A 405 -3.28 -1.30 3.88
N ALA A 406 -3.74 -0.26 3.17
CA ALA A 406 -2.87 0.52 2.31
C ALA A 406 -1.79 1.29 3.08
N LEU A 407 -2.12 1.92 4.22
CA LEU A 407 -1.12 2.64 5.03
C LEU A 407 -0.07 1.71 5.69
N PRO A 408 -0.42 0.56 6.31
CA PRO A 408 0.58 -0.40 6.77
C PRO A 408 1.44 -1.01 5.65
N GLU A 409 0.94 -1.16 4.43
CA GLU A 409 1.74 -1.59 3.28
C GLU A 409 2.92 -0.63 3.00
N LEU A 410 2.76 0.68 3.29
CA LEU A 410 3.83 1.68 3.18
C LEU A 410 4.95 1.47 4.22
N ASP A 411 4.65 0.81 5.33
CA ASP A 411 5.62 0.39 6.34
C ASP A 411 6.21 -1.00 6.05
N GLY A 412 5.84 -1.62 4.93
CA GLY A 412 6.25 -2.98 4.58
C GLY A 412 5.39 -4.07 5.21
N GLY A 413 4.17 -3.74 5.66
CA GLY A 413 3.22 -4.69 6.23
C GLY A 413 2.85 -5.83 5.28
N LEU A 414 2.78 -7.05 5.85
CA LEU A 414 2.46 -8.31 5.18
C LEU A 414 1.12 -8.85 5.67
N ASP A 415 0.53 -9.76 4.89
CA ASP A 415 -0.57 -10.64 5.30
C ASP A 415 -1.76 -9.89 5.95
N PRO A 416 -2.49 -9.03 5.20
CA PRO A 416 -3.63 -8.27 5.74
C PRO A 416 -4.85 -9.17 5.99
N ILE A 417 -4.85 -9.88 7.13
CA ILE A 417 -5.86 -10.88 7.50
C ILE A 417 -6.79 -10.32 8.57
N VAL A 418 -8.10 -10.52 8.43
CA VAL A 418 -9.09 -10.12 9.42
C VAL A 418 -8.90 -10.93 10.71
N LEU A 419 -8.73 -10.26 11.84
CA LEU A 419 -8.49 -10.86 13.16
C LEU A 419 -9.77 -11.05 13.96
N SER A 420 -10.57 -9.99 14.01
CA SER A 420 -11.71 -9.91 14.92
C SER A 420 -12.93 -9.31 14.24
N GLY A 421 -14.07 -9.87 14.59
CA GLY A 421 -15.37 -9.35 14.26
C GLY A 421 -15.85 -8.33 15.27
N ARG A 422 -16.97 -7.71 14.95
CA ARG A 422 -17.72 -6.82 15.84
C ARG A 422 -19.16 -7.30 15.93
N ASP A 423 -19.60 -7.56 17.14
CA ASP A 423 -20.96 -7.95 17.42
C ASP A 423 -21.92 -6.78 17.16
N SER A 424 -22.94 -7.01 16.36
CA SER A 424 -23.89 -5.98 15.92
C SER A 424 -24.75 -5.44 17.06
N ALA A 425 -25.05 -6.26 18.09
CA ALA A 425 -25.92 -5.89 19.20
C ALA A 425 -25.15 -5.16 20.33
N THR A 426 -23.93 -5.63 20.65
CA THR A 426 -23.14 -5.10 21.78
C THR A 426 -22.07 -4.12 21.36
N GLY A 427 -21.65 -4.13 20.09
CA GLY A 427 -20.51 -3.38 19.59
C GLY A 427 -19.15 -3.89 20.08
N ARG A 428 -19.11 -5.03 20.79
CA ARG A 428 -17.87 -5.63 21.30
C ARG A 428 -17.11 -6.37 20.24
N SER A 429 -15.81 -6.32 20.35
CA SER A 429 -14.91 -7.14 19.54
C SER A 429 -14.97 -8.59 20.00
N HIS A 430 -14.96 -9.53 19.06
CA HIS A 430 -14.81 -10.96 19.32
C HIS A 430 -13.80 -11.57 18.33
N ALA A 431 -13.11 -12.59 18.76
CA ALA A 431 -12.19 -13.30 17.90
C ALA A 431 -12.94 -14.07 16.80
N LEU A 432 -12.41 -14.07 15.59
CA LEU A 432 -12.81 -14.97 14.52
C LEU A 432 -11.87 -16.16 14.55
N SER A 433 -12.35 -17.31 15.05
CA SER A 433 -11.49 -18.45 15.41
C SER A 433 -10.62 -18.94 14.25
N ASP A 434 -11.22 -19.10 13.06
CA ASP A 434 -10.53 -19.53 11.84
C ASP A 434 -9.48 -18.50 11.38
N ARG A 435 -9.74 -17.21 11.57
CA ARG A 435 -8.82 -16.14 11.19
C ARG A 435 -7.66 -16.03 12.19
N VAL A 436 -7.94 -16.19 13.48
CA VAL A 436 -6.90 -16.25 14.53
C VAL A 436 -5.96 -17.42 14.26
N GLU A 437 -6.49 -18.61 13.97
CA GLU A 437 -5.71 -19.78 13.59
C GLU A 437 -4.84 -19.52 12.35
N THR A 438 -5.42 -18.93 11.29
CA THR A 438 -4.67 -18.58 10.08
C THR A 438 -3.51 -17.63 10.38
N ILE A 439 -3.75 -16.54 11.14
CA ILE A 439 -2.70 -15.57 11.51
C ILE A 439 -1.60 -16.23 12.34
N ALA A 440 -1.97 -17.04 13.34
CA ALA A 440 -1.03 -17.72 14.21
C ALA A 440 -0.14 -18.69 13.43
N ASN A 441 -0.73 -19.54 12.59
CA ASN A 441 0.00 -20.48 11.76
C ASN A 441 0.97 -19.78 10.80
N ARG A 442 0.54 -18.66 10.17
CA ARG A 442 1.42 -17.87 9.29
C ARG A 442 2.57 -17.24 10.06
N ALA A 443 2.29 -16.63 11.23
CA ALA A 443 3.32 -16.03 12.07
C ALA A 443 4.40 -17.04 12.48
N ILE A 444 4.00 -18.27 12.81
CA ILE A 444 4.90 -19.37 13.16
C ILE A 444 5.66 -19.88 11.92
N LYS A 445 5.01 -19.98 10.76
CA LYS A 445 5.70 -20.37 9.52
C LYS A 445 6.79 -19.35 9.14
N TRP A 446 6.51 -18.06 9.23
CA TRP A 446 7.51 -17.01 9.04
C TRP A 446 8.64 -17.08 10.08
N ALA A 447 8.32 -17.33 11.36
CA ALA A 447 9.30 -17.52 12.42
C ALA A 447 10.20 -18.74 12.14
N ASN A 448 9.61 -19.86 11.74
CA ASN A 448 10.33 -21.10 11.41
C ASN A 448 11.18 -20.95 10.16
N LEU A 449 10.68 -20.27 9.11
CA LEU A 449 11.45 -19.97 7.90
C LEU A 449 12.77 -19.25 8.26
N ARG A 450 12.70 -18.28 9.18
CA ARG A 450 13.88 -17.57 9.64
C ARG A 450 14.86 -18.45 10.43
N ARG A 451 14.33 -19.34 11.27
CA ARG A 451 15.14 -20.14 12.22
C ARG A 451 15.78 -21.35 11.58
N LYS A 452 15.12 -21.93 10.59
CA LYS A 452 15.56 -23.16 9.93
C LYS A 452 16.88 -22.94 9.20
N PRO A 453 17.89 -23.81 9.37
CA PRO A 453 19.13 -23.75 8.63
C PRO A 453 18.89 -23.81 7.11
N ARG A 454 19.68 -23.07 6.33
CA ARG A 454 19.50 -22.96 4.87
C ARG A 454 19.43 -24.32 4.17
N HIS A 455 20.32 -25.24 4.53
CA HIS A 455 20.38 -26.59 3.92
C HIS A 455 19.17 -27.48 4.27
N GLU A 456 18.39 -27.13 5.26
CA GLU A 456 17.17 -27.88 5.62
C GLU A 456 15.91 -27.27 5.03
N LYS A 457 15.95 -26.01 4.56
CA LYS A 457 14.80 -25.31 3.98
C LYS A 457 14.35 -25.99 2.70
N LYS A 458 13.06 -26.31 2.62
CA LYS A 458 12.41 -26.78 1.40
C LYS A 458 11.71 -25.61 0.73
N LEU A 459 12.15 -25.29 -0.47
CA LEU A 459 11.62 -24.17 -1.24
C LEU A 459 10.83 -24.68 -2.45
N ALA A 460 9.84 -23.92 -2.86
CA ALA A 460 9.13 -24.13 -4.13
C ALA A 460 9.19 -22.87 -4.99
N ILE A 461 9.55 -23.00 -6.26
CA ILE A 461 9.38 -21.96 -7.27
C ILE A 461 8.22 -22.37 -8.17
N THR A 462 7.23 -21.49 -8.32
CA THR A 462 6.03 -21.71 -9.12
C THR A 462 6.12 -20.89 -10.39
N ILE A 463 6.13 -21.55 -11.55
CA ILE A 463 6.16 -20.92 -12.88
C ILE A 463 4.72 -20.70 -13.34
N PHE A 464 4.38 -19.48 -13.71
CA PHE A 464 3.08 -19.14 -14.29
C PHE A 464 2.91 -19.74 -15.70
N SER A 465 1.70 -20.25 -15.99
CA SER A 465 1.36 -20.87 -17.27
C SER A 465 -0.03 -20.40 -17.74
N PHE A 466 -0.04 -19.42 -18.63
CA PHE A 466 -1.25 -18.93 -19.30
C PHE A 466 -0.88 -18.17 -20.58
N PRO A 467 -1.61 -18.29 -21.72
CA PRO A 467 -2.68 -19.28 -21.99
C PRO A 467 -2.19 -20.73 -21.90
N PRO A 468 -3.13 -21.72 -21.82
CA PRO A 468 -2.80 -23.13 -21.59
C PRO A 468 -2.16 -23.80 -22.80
N ASP A 469 -0.91 -23.50 -23.05
CA ASP A 469 -0.06 -24.06 -24.11
C ASP A 469 1.37 -24.19 -23.58
N LYS A 470 2.08 -25.27 -23.98
CA LYS A 470 3.49 -25.46 -23.62
C LYS A 470 4.38 -24.28 -24.00
N GLY A 471 4.08 -23.62 -25.13
CA GLY A 471 4.79 -22.44 -25.59
C GLY A 471 4.65 -21.21 -24.71
N ASN A 472 3.66 -21.20 -23.82
CA ASN A 472 3.36 -20.08 -22.93
C ASN A 472 3.83 -20.29 -21.49
N ILE A 473 4.38 -21.47 -21.18
CA ILE A 473 4.95 -21.74 -19.84
C ILE A 473 6.17 -20.87 -19.60
N GLY A 474 6.16 -20.13 -18.49
CA GLY A 474 7.21 -19.17 -18.19
C GLY A 474 7.12 -17.88 -19.00
N THR A 475 5.99 -17.58 -19.65
CA THR A 475 5.75 -16.29 -20.26
C THR A 475 5.51 -15.26 -19.15
N ALA A 476 6.33 -14.22 -19.13
CA ALA A 476 6.17 -13.11 -18.18
C ALA A 476 6.45 -11.79 -18.89
N ALA A 477 5.80 -10.72 -18.43
CA ALA A 477 6.07 -9.39 -18.98
C ALA A 477 7.53 -9.00 -18.69
N TYR A 478 8.32 -8.90 -19.75
CA TYR A 478 9.69 -8.39 -19.71
C TYR A 478 10.71 -9.23 -18.93
N LEU A 479 10.44 -10.49 -18.61
CA LEU A 479 11.30 -11.36 -17.83
C LEU A 479 11.65 -12.65 -18.59
N ASP A 480 12.94 -12.98 -18.68
CA ASP A 480 13.39 -14.34 -19.01
C ASP A 480 13.27 -15.21 -17.76
N VAL A 481 12.18 -15.97 -17.67
CA VAL A 481 11.81 -16.73 -16.48
C VAL A 481 12.80 -17.84 -16.22
N PHE A 482 13.14 -18.67 -17.22
CA PHE A 482 14.01 -19.83 -17.02
C PHE A 482 15.46 -19.43 -16.71
N SER A 483 15.98 -18.42 -17.41
CA SER A 483 17.33 -17.91 -17.11
C SER A 483 17.38 -17.28 -15.71
N SER A 484 16.34 -16.58 -15.32
CA SER A 484 16.25 -15.98 -13.99
C SER A 484 16.11 -17.03 -12.88
N ILE A 485 15.28 -18.07 -13.07
CA ILE A 485 15.13 -19.17 -12.09
C ILE A 485 16.45 -19.92 -11.94
N HIS A 486 17.15 -20.18 -13.03
CA HIS A 486 18.45 -20.82 -12.97
C HIS A 486 19.47 -20.01 -12.16
N LYS A 487 19.51 -18.68 -12.37
CA LYS A 487 20.35 -17.74 -11.58
C LYS A 487 19.98 -17.74 -10.09
N VAL A 488 18.68 -17.72 -9.78
CA VAL A 488 18.20 -17.81 -8.39
C VAL A 488 18.63 -19.14 -7.75
N ALA A 489 18.49 -20.28 -8.46
CA ALA A 489 18.90 -21.58 -7.97
C ALA A 489 20.42 -21.66 -7.73
N GLU A 490 21.25 -21.14 -8.66
CA GLU A 490 22.69 -21.00 -8.46
C GLU A 490 23.02 -20.17 -7.21
N ALA A 491 22.40 -19.00 -7.08
CA ALA A 491 22.64 -18.12 -5.94
C ALA A 491 22.19 -18.75 -4.61
N LEU A 492 21.09 -19.47 -4.57
CA LEU A 492 20.63 -20.20 -3.38
C LEU A 492 21.66 -21.30 -3.01
N ARG A 493 22.10 -22.10 -3.97
CA ARG A 493 23.15 -23.13 -3.76
C ARG A 493 24.42 -22.49 -3.18
N ASP A 494 24.89 -21.41 -3.79
CA ASP A 494 26.11 -20.70 -3.38
C ASP A 494 25.96 -20.06 -1.98
N ASN A 495 24.74 -19.80 -1.55
CA ASN A 495 24.41 -19.35 -0.20
C ASN A 495 24.15 -20.50 0.80
N GLY A 496 24.38 -21.77 0.43
CA GLY A 496 24.33 -22.91 1.32
C GLY A 496 22.97 -23.59 1.45
N TYR A 497 22.06 -23.38 0.50
CA TYR A 497 20.85 -24.20 0.36
C TYR A 497 21.20 -25.53 -0.27
N ASP A 498 20.47 -26.59 0.11
CA ASP A 498 20.67 -27.92 -0.46
C ASP A 498 20.00 -28.04 -1.83
N ILE A 499 20.75 -27.66 -2.88
CA ILE A 499 20.31 -27.74 -4.26
C ILE A 499 21.29 -28.65 -4.99
N THR A 500 20.81 -29.85 -5.34
CA THR A 500 21.57 -30.88 -6.05
C THR A 500 21.02 -31.08 -7.45
N ASP A 501 21.82 -31.65 -8.33
CA ASP A 501 21.44 -32.02 -9.70
C ASP A 501 20.96 -30.84 -10.57
N LEU A 502 21.35 -29.62 -10.22
CA LEU A 502 21.03 -28.43 -10.99
C LEU A 502 21.71 -28.51 -12.37
N PRO A 503 20.97 -28.39 -13.49
CA PRO A 503 21.53 -28.38 -14.83
C PRO A 503 22.56 -27.25 -15.02
N LYS A 504 23.48 -27.43 -15.97
CA LYS A 504 24.52 -26.42 -16.24
C LYS A 504 23.97 -25.17 -16.88
N THR A 505 22.90 -25.29 -17.64
CA THR A 505 22.28 -24.17 -18.37
C THR A 505 20.81 -24.06 -18.08
N SER A 506 20.27 -22.84 -18.22
CA SER A 506 18.83 -22.57 -18.11
C SER A 506 18.00 -23.31 -19.16
N HIS A 507 18.59 -23.55 -20.34
CA HIS A 507 17.97 -24.32 -21.42
C HIS A 507 17.81 -25.80 -21.05
N ASP A 508 18.83 -26.40 -20.43
CA ASP A 508 18.73 -27.79 -19.95
C ASP A 508 17.65 -27.90 -18.86
N MET A 509 17.61 -26.93 -17.90
CA MET A 509 16.57 -26.86 -16.89
C MET A 509 15.16 -26.74 -17.51
N MET A 510 14.99 -25.87 -18.49
CA MET A 510 13.74 -25.72 -19.23
C MET A 510 13.35 -27.05 -19.89
N THR A 511 14.29 -27.74 -20.52
CA THR A 511 14.03 -29.01 -21.18
C THR A 511 13.60 -30.08 -20.19
N GLU A 512 14.23 -30.18 -19.03
CA GLU A 512 13.88 -31.15 -17.99
C GLU A 512 12.49 -30.90 -17.38
N ILE A 513 12.01 -29.66 -17.34
CA ILE A 513 10.70 -29.30 -16.81
C ILE A 513 9.59 -29.48 -17.87
N LEU A 514 9.89 -29.11 -19.12
CA LEU A 514 8.89 -29.08 -20.20
C LEU A 514 8.73 -30.43 -20.93
N HIS A 515 9.60 -31.40 -20.70
CA HIS A 515 9.56 -32.73 -21.36
C HIS A 515 9.62 -33.86 -20.34
N ASP A 516 8.62 -34.74 -20.37
CA ASP A 516 8.68 -35.97 -19.63
C ASP A 516 9.59 -36.96 -20.40
N PRO A 517 10.71 -37.45 -19.83
CA PRO A 517 11.61 -38.41 -20.49
C PRO A 517 10.97 -39.78 -20.69
N GLU A 518 9.89 -40.12 -19.95
CA GLU A 518 9.15 -41.38 -20.08
C GLU A 518 7.96 -41.24 -21.03
N ALA A 519 7.63 -40.04 -21.49
CA ALA A 519 6.53 -39.82 -22.42
C ALA A 519 6.83 -40.39 -23.81
N MET A 520 5.83 -41.01 -24.43
CA MET A 520 5.93 -41.46 -25.83
C MET A 520 6.20 -40.26 -26.74
N VAL A 521 6.99 -40.47 -27.79
CA VAL A 521 7.30 -39.46 -28.80
C VAL A 521 6.04 -38.78 -29.29
N GLY A 522 5.94 -37.47 -29.09
CA GLY A 522 4.78 -36.66 -29.46
C GLY A 522 3.75 -36.42 -28.34
N SER A 523 3.94 -36.89 -27.11
CA SER A 523 3.11 -36.52 -25.95
C SER A 523 3.26 -35.05 -25.63
N PRO A 524 2.14 -34.35 -25.36
CA PRO A 524 2.19 -32.98 -24.88
C PRO A 524 2.55 -32.86 -23.40
N GLU A 525 2.85 -33.93 -22.72
CA GLU A 525 3.00 -33.97 -21.26
C GLU A 525 4.29 -33.28 -20.78
N LEU A 526 4.15 -32.52 -19.72
CA LEU A 526 5.25 -31.94 -18.95
C LEU A 526 5.88 -32.99 -18.04
N ASN A 527 7.07 -32.73 -17.51
CA ASN A 527 7.67 -33.63 -16.52
C ASN A 527 6.77 -33.77 -15.28
N ILE A 528 6.41 -35.00 -14.96
CA ILE A 528 5.56 -35.33 -13.80
C ILE A 528 6.49 -35.53 -12.59
N ALA A 529 6.48 -34.56 -11.67
CA ALA A 529 7.24 -34.67 -10.43
C ALA A 529 6.58 -35.57 -9.38
N TYR A 530 5.25 -35.57 -9.38
CA TYR A 530 4.48 -36.35 -8.40
C TYR A 530 3.10 -36.76 -8.94
N LYS A 531 2.67 -38.00 -8.62
CA LYS A 531 1.31 -38.50 -8.88
C LYS A 531 0.57 -38.62 -7.56
N MET A 532 -0.38 -37.74 -7.33
CA MET A 532 -1.18 -37.73 -6.11
C MET A 532 -2.43 -38.58 -6.29
N SER A 533 -2.61 -39.57 -5.41
CA SER A 533 -3.85 -40.36 -5.43
C SER A 533 -5.06 -39.53 -4.98
N VAL A 534 -6.26 -39.90 -5.47
CA VAL A 534 -7.51 -39.24 -5.05
C VAL A 534 -7.69 -39.27 -3.54
N SER A 535 -7.41 -40.40 -2.91
CA SER A 535 -7.54 -40.53 -1.44
C SER A 535 -6.57 -39.62 -0.65
N GLU A 536 -5.35 -39.43 -1.16
CA GLU A 536 -4.36 -38.52 -0.56
C GLU A 536 -4.76 -37.06 -0.76
N TYR A 537 -5.29 -36.72 -1.93
CA TYR A 537 -5.82 -35.40 -2.24
C TYR A 537 -6.99 -35.03 -1.33
N GLU A 538 -8.01 -35.90 -1.25
CA GLU A 538 -9.22 -35.68 -0.43
C GLU A 538 -8.87 -35.58 1.07
N ALA A 539 -7.92 -36.40 1.57
CA ALA A 539 -7.49 -36.36 2.95
C ALA A 539 -6.81 -35.04 3.35
N ASN A 540 -6.17 -34.33 2.40
CA ASN A 540 -5.43 -33.09 2.62
C ASN A 540 -6.14 -31.83 2.07
N THR A 541 -7.39 -31.97 1.58
CA THR A 541 -8.17 -30.85 1.03
C THR A 541 -9.53 -30.75 1.73
N PRO A 542 -9.60 -30.00 2.86
CA PRO A 542 -10.83 -29.96 3.67
C PRO A 542 -12.06 -29.36 2.95
N TYR A 543 -11.87 -28.59 1.89
CA TYR A 543 -12.91 -27.94 1.07
C TYR A 543 -13.15 -28.65 -0.27
N VAL A 544 -12.79 -29.92 -0.39
CA VAL A 544 -12.91 -30.70 -1.63
C VAL A 544 -14.36 -30.83 -2.11
N GLU A 545 -15.33 -30.82 -1.21
CA GLU A 545 -16.76 -30.95 -1.55
C GLU A 545 -17.28 -29.78 -2.39
N ASP A 546 -16.82 -28.56 -2.10
CA ASP A 546 -17.16 -27.37 -2.89
C ASP A 546 -16.64 -27.46 -4.32
N ILE A 547 -15.49 -28.15 -4.50
CA ILE A 547 -14.87 -28.36 -5.82
C ILE A 547 -15.60 -29.44 -6.57
N ILE A 548 -16.03 -30.51 -5.90
CA ILE A 548 -16.81 -31.61 -6.46
C ILE A 548 -18.16 -31.08 -7.02
N GLU A 549 -18.76 -30.12 -6.33
CA GLU A 549 -20.01 -29.51 -6.78
C GLU A 549 -19.88 -28.86 -8.18
N GLN A 550 -18.70 -28.24 -8.45
CA GLN A 550 -18.46 -27.51 -9.71
C GLN A 550 -17.82 -28.37 -10.81
N TRP A 551 -16.90 -29.25 -10.43
CA TRP A 551 -16.07 -30.01 -11.38
C TRP A 551 -16.33 -31.52 -11.40
N GLY A 552 -17.28 -32.02 -10.58
CA GLY A 552 -17.55 -33.47 -10.42
C GLY A 552 -16.47 -34.16 -9.54
N ALA A 553 -16.52 -35.47 -9.50
CA ALA A 553 -15.60 -36.24 -8.65
C ALA A 553 -14.13 -36.11 -9.07
N ALA A 554 -13.23 -36.10 -8.11
CA ALA A 554 -11.78 -36.17 -8.34
C ALA A 554 -11.42 -37.50 -9.04
N PRO A 555 -10.37 -37.56 -9.89
CA PRO A 555 -9.41 -36.51 -10.18
C PRO A 555 -9.84 -35.51 -11.26
N GLY A 556 -11.02 -35.71 -11.91
CA GLY A 556 -11.46 -34.90 -13.04
C GLY A 556 -10.63 -35.15 -14.32
N HIS A 557 -10.68 -34.18 -15.25
CA HIS A 557 -10.01 -34.30 -16.55
C HIS A 557 -8.75 -33.45 -16.69
N LEU A 558 -8.59 -32.41 -15.86
CA LEU A 558 -7.48 -31.45 -15.93
C LEU A 558 -6.36 -31.88 -15.00
N ASN A 559 -5.13 -31.91 -15.52
CA ASN A 559 -3.94 -32.34 -14.78
C ASN A 559 -4.13 -33.73 -14.14
N SER A 560 -4.60 -34.70 -14.91
CA SER A 560 -4.98 -36.03 -14.42
C SER A 560 -4.68 -37.12 -15.46
N ASP A 561 -4.30 -38.32 -14.98
CA ASP A 561 -4.19 -39.53 -15.80
C ASP A 561 -5.47 -40.41 -15.72
N GLY A 562 -6.55 -39.90 -15.11
CA GLY A 562 -7.80 -40.59 -14.85
C GLY A 562 -7.85 -41.40 -13.54
N GLN A 563 -6.73 -41.58 -12.88
CA GLN A 563 -6.60 -42.23 -11.56
C GLN A 563 -5.91 -41.35 -10.54
N ASN A 564 -4.94 -40.56 -10.96
CA ASN A 564 -4.16 -39.68 -10.11
C ASN A 564 -4.19 -38.24 -10.63
N LEU A 565 -3.96 -37.31 -9.74
CA LEU A 565 -3.70 -35.92 -10.05
C LEU A 565 -2.20 -35.74 -10.33
N LEU A 566 -1.86 -35.02 -11.40
CA LEU A 566 -0.49 -34.87 -11.88
C LEU A 566 0.09 -33.53 -11.47
N ILE A 567 1.20 -33.57 -10.72
CA ILE A 567 1.96 -32.38 -10.31
C ILE A 567 3.14 -32.25 -11.26
N TYR A 568 3.12 -31.20 -12.06
CA TYR A 568 4.18 -30.94 -13.04
C TYR A 568 5.31 -30.08 -12.47
N GLY A 569 6.54 -30.45 -12.78
CA GLY A 569 7.74 -29.75 -12.34
C GLY A 569 8.92 -30.68 -12.18
N LYS A 570 9.98 -30.17 -11.54
CA LYS A 570 11.20 -30.93 -11.27
C LYS A 570 11.76 -30.55 -9.90
N GLN A 571 12.33 -31.55 -9.21
CA GLN A 571 12.99 -31.38 -7.93
C GLN A 571 14.50 -31.32 -8.13
N TYR A 572 15.16 -30.37 -7.47
CA TYR A 572 16.61 -30.20 -7.40
C TYR A 572 17.06 -30.13 -5.93
N GLY A 573 17.33 -31.28 -5.31
CA GLY A 573 17.55 -31.34 -3.85
C GLY A 573 16.33 -30.86 -3.06
N ASN A 574 16.49 -29.82 -2.23
CA ASN A 574 15.42 -29.18 -1.45
C ASN A 574 14.72 -28.01 -2.19
N LEU A 575 14.93 -27.87 -3.50
CA LEU A 575 14.23 -26.93 -4.37
C LEU A 575 13.29 -27.68 -5.32
N PHE A 576 12.00 -27.37 -5.26
CA PHE A 576 11.01 -27.83 -6.23
C PHE A 576 10.70 -26.68 -7.21
N VAL A 577 10.84 -26.91 -8.51
CA VAL A 577 10.44 -25.97 -9.55
C VAL A 577 9.22 -26.53 -10.26
N GLY A 578 8.05 -25.96 -9.98
CA GLY A 578 6.75 -26.46 -10.43
C GLY A 578 6.10 -25.56 -11.45
N VAL A 579 5.28 -26.16 -12.32
CA VAL A 579 4.43 -25.44 -13.28
C VAL A 579 3.03 -25.31 -12.69
N GLN A 580 2.60 -24.05 -12.44
CA GLN A 580 1.28 -23.77 -11.93
C GLN A 580 0.23 -24.22 -12.96
N PRO A 581 -0.79 -24.99 -12.56
CA PRO A 581 -1.89 -25.34 -13.44
C PRO A 581 -2.65 -24.10 -13.94
N THR A 582 -3.28 -24.20 -15.10
CA THR A 582 -4.11 -23.13 -15.66
C THR A 582 -5.41 -22.97 -14.87
N PHE A 583 -6.16 -21.88 -15.13
CA PHE A 583 -7.44 -21.61 -14.46
C PHE A 583 -8.53 -22.66 -14.71
N GLY A 584 -8.43 -23.45 -15.80
CA GLY A 584 -9.45 -24.42 -16.19
C GLY A 584 -10.67 -23.81 -16.92
N TYR A 585 -10.74 -22.51 -17.04
CA TYR A 585 -11.77 -21.79 -17.78
C TYR A 585 -11.19 -21.14 -19.02
N GLU A 586 -11.90 -21.23 -20.14
CA GLU A 586 -11.54 -20.49 -21.36
C GLU A 586 -11.93 -19.02 -21.22
N GLY A 587 -11.06 -18.12 -21.64
CA GLY A 587 -11.31 -16.69 -21.70
C GLY A 587 -10.56 -15.86 -20.67
N ASP A 588 -11.18 -14.74 -20.25
CA ASP A 588 -10.55 -13.76 -19.39
C ASP A 588 -10.46 -14.23 -17.92
N PRO A 589 -9.25 -14.41 -17.35
CA PRO A 589 -9.06 -14.77 -15.95
C PRO A 589 -9.70 -13.79 -14.97
N MET A 590 -9.82 -12.52 -15.35
CA MET A 590 -10.45 -11.49 -14.52
C MET A 590 -11.94 -11.79 -14.22
N ARG A 591 -12.60 -12.61 -15.02
CA ARG A 591 -13.98 -13.03 -14.74
C ARG A 591 -14.08 -13.88 -13.48
N LEU A 592 -13.06 -14.66 -13.17
CA LEU A 592 -13.03 -15.50 -11.97
C LEU A 592 -13.01 -14.65 -10.69
N LEU A 593 -12.31 -13.53 -10.72
CA LEU A 593 -12.20 -12.59 -9.59
C LEU A 593 -13.57 -12.15 -9.06
N PHE A 594 -14.56 -12.02 -9.95
CA PHE A 594 -15.90 -11.54 -9.63
C PHE A 594 -16.96 -12.67 -9.68
N SER A 595 -16.55 -13.91 -9.91
CA SER A 595 -17.47 -15.04 -9.98
C SER A 595 -17.87 -15.50 -8.58
N LYS A 596 -19.18 -15.72 -8.37
CA LYS A 596 -19.72 -16.25 -7.12
C LYS A 596 -19.90 -17.78 -7.14
N SER A 597 -19.88 -18.37 -8.33
CA SER A 597 -20.20 -19.78 -8.54
C SER A 597 -19.09 -20.59 -9.19
N ALA A 598 -17.89 -20.01 -9.37
CA ALA A 598 -16.73 -20.71 -9.87
C ALA A 598 -15.84 -21.23 -8.72
N SER A 599 -15.11 -22.31 -8.98
CA SER A 599 -14.07 -22.84 -8.11
C SER A 599 -12.83 -23.21 -8.93
N PRO A 600 -11.65 -23.29 -8.33
CA PRO A 600 -10.50 -23.92 -8.99
C PRO A 600 -10.81 -25.39 -9.28
N HIS A 601 -10.21 -25.96 -10.33
CA HIS A 601 -10.37 -27.37 -10.63
C HIS A 601 -9.45 -28.25 -9.75
N HIS A 602 -9.72 -29.54 -9.64
CA HIS A 602 -8.97 -30.48 -8.78
C HIS A 602 -7.46 -30.43 -8.99
N GLY A 603 -6.97 -30.37 -10.23
CA GLY A 603 -5.54 -30.29 -10.53
C GLY A 603 -4.87 -29.01 -10.03
N PHE A 604 -5.61 -27.88 -10.03
CA PHE A 604 -5.11 -26.62 -9.48
C PHE A 604 -4.98 -26.69 -7.96
N VAL A 605 -5.99 -27.22 -7.30
CA VAL A 605 -5.98 -27.40 -5.83
C VAL A 605 -4.92 -28.41 -5.42
N ALA A 606 -4.82 -29.54 -6.13
CA ALA A 606 -3.81 -30.56 -5.85
C ALA A 606 -2.38 -30.03 -5.91
N TYR A 607 -2.09 -29.07 -6.78
CA TYR A 607 -0.79 -28.42 -6.85
C TYR A 607 -0.44 -27.73 -5.52
N TYR A 608 -1.36 -26.93 -4.96
CA TYR A 608 -1.13 -26.26 -3.67
C TYR A 608 -1.20 -27.23 -2.49
N THR A 609 -2.05 -28.25 -2.53
CA THR A 609 -2.05 -29.35 -1.57
C THR A 609 -0.69 -30.07 -1.53
N TYR A 610 -0.09 -30.31 -2.70
CA TYR A 610 1.26 -30.88 -2.79
C TYR A 610 2.30 -29.96 -2.12
N LEU A 611 2.30 -28.66 -2.43
CA LEU A 611 3.26 -27.72 -1.84
C LEU A 611 3.17 -27.66 -0.32
N ASN A 612 1.94 -27.57 0.21
CA ASN A 612 1.70 -27.40 1.64
C ASN A 612 1.93 -28.68 2.44
N HIS A 613 1.42 -29.84 1.97
CA HIS A 613 1.28 -31.04 2.79
C HIS A 613 2.22 -32.18 2.38
N ILE A 614 2.51 -32.35 1.10
CA ILE A 614 3.33 -33.47 0.62
C ILE A 614 4.80 -33.06 0.49
N TRP A 615 5.09 -32.01 -0.30
CA TRP A 615 6.43 -31.44 -0.36
C TRP A 615 6.83 -30.79 0.98
N GLY A 616 5.86 -30.15 1.64
CA GLY A 616 6.07 -29.46 2.91
C GLY A 616 6.99 -28.27 2.77
N ALA A 617 6.69 -27.38 1.81
CA ALA A 617 7.47 -26.18 1.57
C ALA A 617 7.53 -25.26 2.80
N ASP A 618 8.70 -24.67 3.02
CA ASP A 618 8.89 -23.61 4.01
C ASP A 618 8.52 -22.24 3.45
N ALA A 619 8.67 -22.05 2.14
CA ALA A 619 8.21 -20.86 1.39
C ALA A 619 7.94 -21.21 -0.08
N VAL A 620 7.05 -20.44 -0.71
CA VAL A 620 6.83 -20.49 -2.17
C VAL A 620 7.22 -19.16 -2.80
N LEU A 621 7.92 -19.23 -3.94
CA LEU A 621 8.26 -18.11 -4.79
C LEU A 621 7.51 -18.23 -6.12
N HIS A 622 6.53 -17.38 -6.34
CA HIS A 622 5.88 -17.25 -7.63
C HIS A 622 6.74 -16.39 -8.57
N PHE A 623 6.99 -16.90 -9.76
CA PHE A 623 7.91 -16.31 -10.72
C PHE A 623 7.20 -15.95 -12.01
N GLY A 624 7.08 -14.65 -12.31
CA GLY A 624 6.41 -14.17 -13.51
C GLY A 624 5.77 -12.80 -13.34
N THR A 625 4.91 -12.40 -14.28
CA THR A 625 4.21 -11.11 -14.22
C THR A 625 3.18 -11.08 -13.10
N HIS A 626 2.43 -12.16 -12.95
CA HIS A 626 1.44 -12.43 -11.91
C HIS A 626 1.31 -13.96 -11.76
N GLY A 627 0.54 -14.42 -10.77
CA GLY A 627 0.15 -15.82 -10.63
C GLY A 627 -1.30 -16.03 -11.07
N SER A 628 -1.82 -17.23 -10.83
CA SER A 628 -3.22 -17.56 -11.08
C SER A 628 -4.04 -17.59 -9.80
N MET A 629 -3.40 -17.86 -8.67
CA MET A 629 -4.05 -18.10 -7.37
C MET A 629 -4.85 -16.87 -6.90
N GLU A 630 -4.28 -15.68 -7.01
CA GLU A 630 -4.90 -14.42 -6.58
C GLU A 630 -6.15 -14.03 -7.37
N PHE A 631 -6.39 -14.66 -8.54
CA PHE A 631 -7.58 -14.44 -9.34
C PHE A 631 -8.71 -15.43 -9.04
N MET A 632 -8.47 -16.45 -8.22
CA MET A 632 -9.51 -17.40 -7.82
C MET A 632 -10.64 -16.72 -7.03
N PRO A 633 -11.88 -17.24 -7.08
CA PRO A 633 -13.04 -16.62 -6.42
C PRO A 633 -12.83 -16.35 -4.93
N GLY A 634 -13.34 -15.23 -4.47
CA GLY A 634 -13.27 -14.78 -3.07
C GLY A 634 -13.36 -13.25 -2.94
N LYS A 635 -13.33 -12.76 -1.73
CA LYS A 635 -13.39 -11.32 -1.41
C LYS A 635 -12.19 -10.55 -1.98
N GLN A 636 -12.37 -9.29 -2.27
CA GLN A 636 -11.31 -8.45 -2.87
C GLN A 636 -10.21 -8.07 -1.87
N VAL A 637 -10.58 -7.78 -0.63
CA VAL A 637 -9.66 -7.45 0.46
C VAL A 637 -10.24 -7.94 1.79
N GLY A 638 -9.38 -8.46 2.68
CA GLY A 638 -9.83 -9.03 3.95
C GLY A 638 -10.64 -10.30 3.74
N MET A 639 -9.99 -11.29 3.16
CA MET A 639 -10.56 -12.60 2.83
C MET A 639 -11.06 -13.34 4.07
N SER A 640 -12.12 -14.11 3.88
CA SER A 640 -12.62 -15.12 4.82
C SER A 640 -12.04 -16.50 4.46
N GLY A 641 -12.21 -17.49 5.34
CA GLY A 641 -11.67 -18.83 5.16
C GLY A 641 -12.27 -19.61 3.99
N ASP A 642 -13.40 -19.18 3.47
CA ASP A 642 -14.07 -19.71 2.28
C ASP A 642 -13.58 -19.11 0.95
N CYS A 643 -12.67 -18.14 1.01
CA CYS A 643 -12.03 -17.58 -0.19
C CYS A 643 -10.95 -18.53 -0.69
N TYR A 644 -11.02 -18.96 -1.95
CA TYR A 644 -10.07 -19.94 -2.50
C TYR A 644 -8.59 -19.47 -2.42
N PRO A 645 -8.23 -18.21 -2.67
CA PRO A 645 -6.85 -17.81 -2.51
C PRO A 645 -6.32 -18.01 -1.08
N ASP A 646 -7.15 -17.78 -0.05
CA ASP A 646 -6.83 -18.02 1.36
C ASP A 646 -6.62 -19.51 1.64
N SER A 647 -7.55 -20.34 1.21
CA SER A 647 -7.51 -21.81 1.42
C SER A 647 -6.35 -22.46 0.67
N LEU A 648 -6.03 -22.01 -0.56
CA LEU A 648 -4.95 -22.55 -1.37
C LEU A 648 -3.57 -22.28 -0.78
N ILE A 649 -3.29 -21.02 -0.39
CA ILE A 649 -1.97 -20.66 0.14
C ILE A 649 -1.81 -21.07 1.60
N GLY A 650 -2.89 -21.07 2.37
CA GLY A 650 -2.88 -21.43 3.78
C GLY A 650 -1.84 -20.63 4.59
N ALA A 651 -1.04 -21.35 5.38
CA ALA A 651 -0.01 -20.74 6.21
C ALA A 651 1.34 -20.51 5.50
N LEU A 652 1.48 -20.92 4.24
CA LEU A 652 2.76 -20.89 3.52
C LEU A 652 3.21 -19.45 3.24
N PRO A 653 4.43 -19.03 3.67
CA PRO A 653 5.03 -17.78 3.25
C PRO A 653 5.08 -17.65 1.73
N ASN A 654 4.44 -16.62 1.20
CA ASN A 654 4.26 -16.43 -0.23
C ASN A 654 5.05 -15.23 -0.72
N ILE A 655 5.95 -15.46 -1.66
CA ILE A 655 6.83 -14.46 -2.23
C ILE A 655 6.57 -14.42 -3.73
N TYR A 656 6.48 -13.20 -4.29
CA TYR A 656 6.32 -12.97 -5.72
C TYR A 656 7.50 -12.17 -6.25
N TYR A 657 8.04 -12.58 -7.37
CA TYR A 657 8.96 -11.76 -8.16
C TYR A 657 8.16 -11.07 -9.27
N TYR A 658 8.02 -9.74 -9.19
CA TYR A 658 6.96 -8.99 -9.87
C TYR A 658 7.47 -7.74 -10.59
N ALA A 659 6.93 -7.43 -11.78
CA ALA A 659 7.31 -6.25 -12.54
C ALA A 659 6.97 -4.94 -11.80
N VAL A 660 7.96 -4.07 -11.62
CA VAL A 660 7.79 -2.80 -10.88
C VAL A 660 6.74 -1.87 -11.50
N ASN A 661 6.54 -1.97 -12.82
CA ASN A 661 5.59 -1.14 -13.57
C ASN A 661 4.14 -1.65 -13.53
N ASN A 662 3.86 -2.75 -12.81
CA ASN A 662 2.52 -3.32 -12.68
C ASN A 662 2.03 -3.37 -11.21
N PRO A 663 1.95 -2.22 -10.52
CA PRO A 663 1.59 -2.17 -9.10
C PRO A 663 0.13 -2.54 -8.80
N SER A 664 -0.80 -2.42 -9.76
CA SER A 664 -2.21 -2.73 -9.52
C SER A 664 -2.45 -4.22 -9.37
N GLU A 665 -1.92 -5.04 -10.27
CA GLU A 665 -2.00 -6.50 -10.16
C GLU A 665 -1.14 -7.00 -8.99
N GLY A 666 0.03 -6.39 -8.76
CA GLY A 666 0.84 -6.64 -7.57
C GLY A 666 0.05 -6.42 -6.27
N THR A 667 -0.80 -5.40 -6.21
CA THR A 667 -1.69 -5.17 -5.09
C THR A 667 -2.73 -6.29 -4.92
N ILE A 668 -3.26 -6.84 -6.01
CA ILE A 668 -4.16 -8.00 -5.96
C ILE A 668 -3.43 -9.20 -5.36
N ALA A 669 -2.22 -9.52 -5.84
CA ALA A 669 -1.40 -10.61 -5.30
C ALA A 669 -1.09 -10.40 -3.80
N LYS A 670 -0.76 -9.17 -3.39
CA LYS A 670 -0.47 -8.82 -2.00
C LYS A 670 -1.68 -9.02 -1.07
N ARG A 671 -2.86 -8.60 -1.50
CA ARG A 671 -4.07 -8.59 -0.66
C ARG A 671 -4.89 -9.87 -0.75
N ARG A 672 -4.78 -10.62 -1.84
CA ARG A 672 -5.49 -11.87 -2.06
C ARG A 672 -4.57 -13.10 -1.99
N GLY A 673 -3.30 -12.95 -2.33
CA GLY A 673 -2.31 -14.03 -2.23
C GLY A 673 -1.45 -13.97 -0.98
N TYR A 674 -1.59 -12.95 -0.13
CA TYR A 674 -0.68 -12.65 0.99
C TYR A 674 0.78 -12.57 0.55
N ALA A 675 1.01 -11.99 -0.63
CA ALA A 675 2.32 -11.97 -1.25
C ALA A 675 3.24 -10.87 -0.71
N THR A 676 4.47 -11.26 -0.37
CA THR A 676 5.59 -10.33 -0.28
C THR A 676 6.14 -10.12 -1.68
N ILE A 677 6.04 -8.91 -2.21
CA ILE A 677 6.32 -8.63 -3.62
C ILE A 677 7.72 -8.05 -3.78
N ILE A 678 8.63 -8.82 -4.37
CA ILE A 678 9.96 -8.37 -4.73
C ILE A 678 9.91 -7.84 -6.17
N SER A 679 10.10 -6.53 -6.32
CA SER A 679 10.01 -5.89 -7.62
C SER A 679 11.24 -6.15 -8.50
N TYR A 680 11.02 -6.28 -9.83
CA TYR A 680 12.10 -6.28 -10.80
C TYR A 680 11.95 -5.13 -11.81
N ILE A 681 13.09 -4.70 -12.37
CA ILE A 681 13.13 -3.64 -13.35
C ILE A 681 12.58 -4.14 -14.71
N THR A 682 11.77 -3.29 -15.34
CA THR A 682 11.36 -3.55 -16.73
C THR A 682 12.49 -3.17 -17.68
N PRO A 683 12.68 -3.94 -18.76
CA PRO A 683 13.66 -3.60 -19.78
C PRO A 683 13.49 -2.19 -20.32
N ALA A 684 14.57 -1.63 -20.82
CA ALA A 684 14.56 -0.35 -21.51
C ALA A 684 13.55 -0.35 -22.64
N PRO A 685 12.78 0.74 -22.79
CA PRO A 685 12.02 0.94 -23.99
C PRO A 685 12.99 1.26 -25.14
N GLU A 686 13.06 0.43 -26.14
CA GLU A 686 13.75 0.76 -27.39
C GLU A 686 12.79 1.40 -28.39
N ASN A 687 13.34 2.26 -29.25
CA ASN A 687 12.58 2.76 -30.41
C ASN A 687 12.26 1.57 -31.32
N ALA A 688 11.02 1.51 -31.79
CA ALA A 688 10.53 0.42 -32.64
C ALA A 688 11.37 0.23 -33.94
N GLY A 689 12.13 1.26 -34.32
CA GLY A 689 12.81 1.31 -35.58
C GLY A 689 11.85 1.34 -36.77
N LEU A 690 12.38 1.40 -37.93
CA LEU A 690 11.61 1.35 -39.18
C LEU A 690 11.72 -0.02 -39.85
N SER A 691 10.60 -0.61 -40.25
CA SER A 691 10.59 -1.78 -41.11
C SER A 691 11.33 -1.45 -42.43
N ARG A 692 11.85 -2.46 -43.14
CA ARG A 692 12.64 -2.27 -44.38
C ARG A 692 12.00 -1.30 -45.36
N ASN A 693 10.71 -1.37 -45.58
CA ASN A 693 10.00 -0.50 -46.52
C ASN A 693 9.90 0.95 -46.01
N LEU A 694 9.75 1.15 -44.73
CA LEU A 694 9.75 2.48 -44.10
C LEU A 694 11.16 3.06 -43.99
N GLN A 695 12.19 2.22 -43.86
CA GLN A 695 13.59 2.64 -43.93
C GLN A 695 13.97 3.17 -45.31
N GLU A 696 13.56 2.47 -46.38
CA GLU A 696 13.73 2.96 -47.74
C GLU A 696 13.03 4.32 -47.95
N LEU A 697 11.87 4.52 -47.36
CA LEU A 697 11.16 5.80 -47.39
C LEU A 697 11.93 6.91 -46.64
N SER A 698 12.51 6.57 -45.49
CA SER A 698 13.35 7.49 -44.72
C SER A 698 14.62 7.90 -45.52
N GLU A 699 15.25 6.97 -46.23
CA GLU A 699 16.41 7.26 -47.09
C GLU A 699 16.07 8.18 -48.27
N LEU A 700 14.86 7.99 -48.84
CA LEU A 700 14.36 8.89 -49.89
C LEU A 700 14.14 10.33 -49.38
N ILE A 701 13.57 10.45 -48.16
CA ILE A 701 13.40 11.74 -47.48
C ILE A 701 14.76 12.40 -47.19
N ALA A 702 15.73 11.65 -46.72
CA ALA A 702 17.07 12.17 -46.48
C ALA A 702 17.71 12.67 -47.80
N SER A 703 17.48 11.96 -48.89
CA SER A 703 17.94 12.38 -50.22
C SER A 703 17.23 13.63 -50.76
N TYR A 704 15.96 13.84 -50.37
CA TYR A 704 15.21 15.04 -50.71
C TYR A 704 15.88 16.32 -50.23
N LYS A 705 16.51 16.30 -49.06
CA LYS A 705 17.20 17.45 -48.47
C LYS A 705 18.23 18.09 -49.42
N ASP A 706 18.99 17.27 -50.12
CA ASP A 706 20.03 17.72 -51.00
C ASP A 706 19.51 18.11 -52.41
N LEU A 707 18.36 17.55 -52.80
CA LEU A 707 17.83 17.63 -54.14
C LEU A 707 16.62 18.58 -54.31
N ARG A 708 16.08 19.14 -53.21
CA ARG A 708 14.80 19.83 -53.16
C ARG A 708 14.64 21.05 -54.08
N LEU A 709 15.77 21.72 -54.39
CA LEU A 709 15.76 22.99 -55.16
C LEU A 709 15.70 22.86 -56.67
N GLY A 710 15.60 21.68 -57.24
CA GLY A 710 15.66 21.46 -58.69
C GLY A 710 14.60 20.48 -59.23
N GLY A 711 14.63 20.19 -60.50
CA GLY A 711 13.75 19.22 -61.15
C GLY A 711 13.84 17.80 -60.54
N ARG A 712 15.00 17.47 -59.92
CA ARG A 712 15.15 16.24 -59.16
C ARG A 712 14.36 16.25 -57.87
N GLY A 713 14.14 17.42 -57.22
CA GLY A 713 13.25 17.58 -56.06
C GLY A 713 11.81 17.24 -56.39
N VAL A 714 11.32 17.61 -57.59
CA VAL A 714 9.97 17.19 -58.05
C VAL A 714 9.87 15.68 -58.20
N GLN A 715 10.87 15.07 -58.85
CA GLN A 715 10.87 13.59 -59.04
C GLN A 715 10.91 12.80 -57.74
N ILE A 716 11.77 13.22 -56.82
CA ILE A 716 11.87 12.52 -55.53
C ILE A 716 10.62 12.71 -54.68
N THR A 717 9.94 13.88 -54.72
CA THR A 717 8.67 14.10 -54.06
C THR A 717 7.58 13.15 -54.56
N ASN A 718 7.44 12.97 -55.90
CA ASN A 718 6.52 11.99 -56.44
C ASN A 718 6.86 10.58 -56.02
N THR A 719 8.16 10.21 -56.06
CA THR A 719 8.61 8.89 -55.60
C THR A 719 8.26 8.65 -54.10
N ILE A 720 8.40 9.66 -53.26
CA ILE A 720 8.04 9.59 -51.85
C ILE A 720 6.51 9.42 -51.70
N MET A 721 5.70 10.20 -52.39
CA MET A 721 4.24 10.08 -52.34
C MET A 721 3.76 8.70 -52.82
N ASP A 722 4.36 8.15 -53.89
CA ASP A 722 4.04 6.80 -54.39
C ASP A 722 4.45 5.72 -53.38
N LYS A 723 5.62 5.87 -52.72
CA LYS A 723 6.07 4.96 -51.68
C LYS A 723 5.18 5.02 -50.43
N VAL A 724 4.72 6.20 -50.03
CA VAL A 724 3.76 6.40 -48.95
C VAL A 724 2.47 5.61 -49.18
N ARG A 725 1.91 5.68 -50.42
CA ARG A 725 0.75 4.89 -50.81
C ARG A 725 1.04 3.38 -50.79
N LEU A 726 2.20 2.96 -51.29
CA LEU A 726 2.62 1.57 -51.32
C LEU A 726 2.71 0.93 -49.93
N VAL A 727 3.11 1.69 -48.92
CA VAL A 727 3.23 1.23 -47.52
C VAL A 727 1.96 1.51 -46.70
N ASN A 728 0.86 1.98 -47.32
CA ASN A 728 -0.41 2.35 -46.71
C ASN A 728 -0.31 3.46 -45.66
N LEU A 729 0.69 4.32 -45.72
CA LEU A 729 0.87 5.45 -44.84
C LEU A 729 -0.02 6.65 -45.23
N ASP A 730 -0.59 6.63 -46.42
CA ASP A 730 -1.57 7.61 -46.96
C ASP A 730 -2.91 7.63 -46.19
N LYS A 731 -3.13 6.63 -45.31
CA LYS A 731 -4.25 6.64 -44.36
C LYS A 731 -3.99 7.51 -43.12
N ASP A 732 -2.73 7.79 -42.85
CA ASP A 732 -2.28 8.54 -41.67
C ASP A 732 -1.75 9.95 -42.05
N VAL A 733 -1.36 10.15 -43.30
CA VAL A 733 -0.83 11.40 -43.83
C VAL A 733 -1.64 11.80 -45.08
N GLU A 734 -2.27 12.95 -45.01
CA GLU A 734 -3.03 13.49 -46.17
C GLU A 734 -2.07 13.86 -47.31
N LEU A 735 -2.13 13.07 -48.36
CA LEU A 735 -1.36 13.39 -49.59
C LEU A 735 -2.21 14.21 -50.58
N PRO A 736 -1.65 15.26 -51.20
CA PRO A 736 -2.34 15.98 -52.22
C PRO A 736 -2.55 15.10 -53.48
N GLU A 737 -3.65 15.34 -54.19
CA GLU A 737 -3.95 14.65 -55.44
C GLU A 737 -3.10 15.14 -56.63
N GLN A 738 -2.54 16.36 -56.55
CA GLN A 738 -1.76 17.03 -57.62
C GLN A 738 -0.33 16.45 -57.69
N ASP A 739 0.22 16.48 -58.90
CA ASP A 739 1.60 16.11 -59.19
C ASP A 739 2.58 17.10 -58.53
N ALA A 740 3.71 16.62 -58.05
CA ALA A 740 4.73 17.49 -57.43
C ALA A 740 5.30 18.57 -58.32
N LYS A 741 5.15 18.47 -59.66
CA LYS A 741 5.52 19.52 -60.62
C LYS A 741 4.61 20.75 -60.52
N ASP A 742 3.36 20.57 -60.11
CA ASP A 742 2.34 21.62 -60.00
C ASP A 742 2.34 22.23 -58.58
N MET A 743 3.18 21.72 -57.68
CA MET A 743 3.35 22.21 -56.31
C MET A 743 4.47 23.25 -56.23
N SER A 744 4.28 24.23 -55.36
CA SER A 744 5.35 25.13 -54.93
C SER A 744 6.40 24.39 -54.11
N LEU A 745 7.55 24.97 -53.89
CA LEU A 745 8.58 24.40 -53.02
C LEU A 745 8.08 24.21 -51.56
N GLU A 746 7.32 25.21 -51.09
CA GLU A 746 6.75 25.21 -49.73
C GLU A 746 5.71 24.10 -49.57
N GLU A 747 4.85 23.85 -50.54
CA GLU A 747 3.89 22.75 -50.51
C GLU A 747 4.57 21.38 -50.50
N ARG A 748 5.63 21.21 -51.32
CA ARG A 748 6.43 19.99 -51.33
C ARG A 748 7.14 19.76 -49.98
N ASP A 749 7.77 20.83 -49.42
CA ASP A 749 8.42 20.77 -48.10
C ASP A 749 7.41 20.41 -47.03
N ASN A 750 6.17 20.89 -47.09
CA ASN A 750 5.12 20.56 -46.12
C ASN A 750 4.70 19.08 -46.22
N VAL A 751 4.47 18.55 -47.41
CA VAL A 751 4.13 17.14 -47.61
C VAL A 751 5.25 16.23 -47.09
N ILE A 752 6.49 16.52 -47.46
CA ILE A 752 7.64 15.76 -47.02
C ILE A 752 7.82 15.84 -45.50
N GLY A 753 7.59 17.01 -44.89
CA GLY A 753 7.64 17.24 -43.46
C GLY A 753 6.61 16.40 -42.72
N GLN A 754 5.36 16.33 -43.20
CA GLN A 754 4.31 15.49 -42.61
C GLN A 754 4.67 14.01 -42.67
N VAL A 755 5.15 13.51 -43.81
CA VAL A 755 5.61 12.12 -43.96
C VAL A 755 6.76 11.83 -43.04
N TYR A 756 7.73 12.74 -42.94
CA TYR A 756 8.87 12.60 -42.05
C TYR A 756 8.46 12.57 -40.57
N ASN A 757 7.57 13.48 -40.17
CA ASN A 757 7.04 13.47 -38.82
C ASN A 757 6.34 12.16 -38.48
N LYS A 758 5.54 11.61 -39.42
CA LYS A 758 4.88 10.31 -39.22
C LYS A 758 5.86 9.15 -39.11
N LEU A 759 6.93 9.16 -39.91
CA LEU A 759 7.99 8.16 -39.80
C LEU A 759 8.70 8.27 -38.44
N MET A 760 9.00 9.49 -37.99
CA MET A 760 9.62 9.73 -36.68
C MET A 760 8.69 9.28 -35.55
N GLU A 761 7.36 9.50 -35.66
CA GLU A 761 6.39 8.96 -34.70
C GLU A 761 6.45 7.43 -34.65
N ILE A 762 6.48 6.76 -35.80
CA ILE A 762 6.55 5.29 -35.85
C ILE A 762 7.87 4.80 -35.32
N GLU A 763 8.99 5.40 -35.73
CA GLU A 763 10.34 5.03 -35.25
C GLU A 763 10.51 5.25 -33.76
N SER A 764 9.94 6.31 -33.22
CA SER A 764 10.00 6.66 -31.81
C SER A 764 8.95 5.97 -30.95
N ARG A 765 8.09 5.11 -31.53
CA ARG A 765 7.23 4.25 -30.73
C ARG A 765 8.07 3.39 -29.84
N VAL A 766 7.82 3.54 -28.55
CA VAL A 766 8.58 2.86 -27.52
C VAL A 766 8.03 1.45 -27.39
N LEU A 767 8.85 0.46 -27.73
CA LEU A 767 8.57 -0.95 -27.51
C LEU A 767 9.53 -1.46 -26.44
N PRO A 768 9.04 -2.18 -25.42
CA PRO A 768 9.95 -2.86 -24.51
C PRO A 768 10.68 -3.94 -25.30
N CYS A 769 11.99 -3.84 -25.38
CA CYS A 769 12.84 -4.77 -26.09
C CYS A 769 13.70 -5.58 -25.14
N GLY A 770 13.84 -6.87 -25.42
CA GLY A 770 14.59 -7.79 -24.61
C GLY A 770 13.83 -8.29 -23.38
N LEU A 771 14.46 -9.18 -22.64
CA LEU A 771 13.94 -9.76 -21.40
C LEU A 771 14.96 -9.53 -20.28
N HIS A 772 14.49 -9.11 -19.13
CA HIS A 772 15.30 -8.97 -17.94
C HIS A 772 15.68 -10.34 -17.38
N VAL A 773 16.92 -10.49 -16.93
CA VAL A 773 17.39 -11.66 -16.18
C VAL A 773 17.89 -11.18 -14.83
N VAL A 774 17.35 -11.76 -13.76
CA VAL A 774 17.73 -11.39 -12.38
C VAL A 774 19.23 -11.60 -12.15
N GLY A 775 19.89 -10.63 -11.53
CA GLY A 775 21.32 -10.71 -11.21
C GLY A 775 22.26 -10.50 -12.40
N GLU A 776 21.75 -10.19 -13.60
CA GLU A 776 22.59 -9.80 -14.73
C GLU A 776 22.73 -8.28 -14.85
N PRO A 777 23.99 -7.76 -14.90
CA PRO A 777 24.20 -6.34 -15.15
C PRO A 777 23.64 -5.92 -16.51
N PRO A 778 22.94 -4.77 -16.60
CA PRO A 778 22.34 -4.30 -17.84
C PRO A 778 23.43 -3.85 -18.84
N LYS A 779 23.11 -3.85 -20.13
CA LYS A 779 23.96 -3.36 -21.21
C LYS A 779 23.99 -1.82 -21.24
N VAL A 780 25.05 -1.26 -21.83
CA VAL A 780 25.21 0.20 -21.99
C VAL A 780 24.03 0.79 -22.77
N GLU A 781 23.59 0.13 -23.83
CA GLU A 781 22.49 0.58 -24.68
C GLU A 781 21.18 0.69 -23.87
N ASP A 782 20.81 -0.37 -23.15
CA ASP A 782 19.58 -0.45 -22.33
C ASP A 782 19.54 0.67 -21.28
N VAL A 783 20.66 0.87 -20.58
CA VAL A 783 20.77 1.92 -19.55
C VAL A 783 20.71 3.31 -20.17
N THR A 784 21.35 3.50 -21.33
CA THR A 784 21.32 4.78 -22.05
C THR A 784 19.90 5.17 -22.42
N ASP A 785 19.11 4.24 -22.93
CA ASP A 785 17.74 4.50 -23.37
C ASP A 785 16.81 4.80 -22.18
N VAL A 786 16.94 4.06 -21.06
CA VAL A 786 16.22 4.37 -19.81
C VAL A 786 16.55 5.78 -19.32
N LEU A 787 17.85 6.10 -19.21
CA LEU A 787 18.27 7.41 -18.70
C LEU A 787 17.92 8.56 -19.65
N THR A 788 17.96 8.34 -20.97
CA THR A 788 17.53 9.33 -21.97
C THR A 788 16.02 9.58 -21.84
N SER A 789 15.26 8.53 -21.65
CA SER A 789 13.81 8.63 -21.39
C SER A 789 13.53 9.38 -20.08
N ILE A 790 14.26 9.11 -19.00
CA ILE A 790 14.17 9.86 -17.74
C ILE A 790 14.51 11.35 -17.94
N ALA A 791 15.54 11.64 -18.74
CA ALA A 791 15.99 13.01 -19.04
C ALA A 791 15.01 13.81 -19.90
N SER A 792 14.05 13.17 -20.59
CA SER A 792 13.07 13.85 -21.45
C SER A 792 11.91 14.50 -20.70
N PHE A 793 11.77 14.29 -19.40
CA PHE A 793 10.72 14.87 -18.57
C PHE A 793 11.20 16.07 -17.74
N ASP A 794 10.42 17.17 -17.78
CA ASP A 794 10.58 18.26 -16.83
C ASP A 794 10.16 17.78 -15.42
N ARG A 795 10.91 18.21 -14.38
CA ARG A 795 10.60 17.96 -12.96
C ARG A 795 10.49 19.28 -12.20
N PRO A 796 9.31 19.91 -12.24
CA PRO A 796 9.10 21.24 -11.63
C PRO A 796 9.31 21.24 -10.12
N GLU A 797 9.01 20.13 -9.45
CA GLU A 797 9.16 19.96 -7.99
C GLU A 797 10.63 20.05 -7.56
N ASP A 798 11.53 19.57 -8.41
CA ASP A 798 12.98 19.61 -8.22
C ASP A 798 13.64 20.83 -8.92
N ASN A 799 12.82 21.70 -9.52
CA ASN A 799 13.27 22.81 -10.38
C ASN A 799 14.22 22.38 -11.49
N MET A 800 13.95 21.20 -12.09
CA MET A 800 14.78 20.55 -13.09
C MET A 800 14.06 20.53 -14.44
N LYS A 801 14.73 21.10 -15.46
CA LYS A 801 14.25 21.08 -16.86
C LYS A 801 14.66 19.78 -17.56
N SER A 802 13.85 19.35 -18.52
CA SER A 802 14.23 18.24 -19.40
C SER A 802 15.43 18.59 -20.27
N LEU A 803 16.19 17.56 -20.68
CA LEU A 803 17.36 17.70 -21.51
C LEU A 803 17.04 18.37 -22.86
N LEU A 804 15.91 18.00 -23.46
CA LEU A 804 15.48 18.60 -24.73
C LEU A 804 15.16 20.08 -24.57
N ARG A 805 14.52 20.49 -23.48
CA ARG A 805 14.25 21.89 -23.17
C ARG A 805 15.54 22.69 -22.98
N ILE A 806 16.50 22.16 -22.21
CA ILE A 806 17.79 22.81 -21.98
C ILE A 806 18.53 23.03 -23.33
N MET A 807 18.50 22.04 -24.21
CA MET A 807 19.12 22.14 -25.54
C MET A 807 18.37 23.17 -26.42
N CYS A 808 17.05 23.18 -26.44
CA CYS A 808 16.27 24.19 -27.19
C CYS A 808 16.53 25.61 -26.66
N ASP A 809 16.54 25.80 -25.34
CA ASP A 809 16.86 27.10 -24.72
C ASP A 809 18.23 27.62 -25.16
N SER A 810 19.23 26.73 -25.28
CA SER A 810 20.61 27.09 -25.68
C SER A 810 20.75 27.65 -27.10
N ILE A 811 19.81 27.32 -27.99
CA ILE A 811 19.73 27.80 -29.34
C ILE A 811 18.62 28.85 -29.55
N GLY A 812 18.01 29.32 -28.45
CA GLY A 812 16.96 30.36 -28.49
C GLY A 812 15.61 29.89 -29.08
N ARG A 813 15.32 28.58 -28.97
CA ARG A 813 14.05 28.00 -29.44
C ARG A 813 13.18 27.62 -28.26
N ASP A 814 11.88 27.86 -28.38
CA ASP A 814 10.90 27.34 -27.42
C ASP A 814 10.49 25.94 -27.79
N ILE A 815 10.66 24.97 -26.85
CA ILE A 815 10.36 23.55 -27.08
C ILE A 815 8.88 23.30 -27.39
N GLU A 816 7.96 24.04 -26.79
CA GLU A 816 6.52 23.87 -27.01
C GLU A 816 6.11 24.35 -28.41
N GLN A 817 6.74 25.41 -28.88
CA GLN A 817 6.54 25.89 -30.26
C GLN A 817 7.16 24.91 -31.26
N LEU A 818 8.33 24.35 -30.94
CA LEU A 818 8.99 23.36 -31.78
C LEU A 818 8.14 22.07 -31.90
N TYR A 819 7.53 21.60 -30.86
CA TYR A 819 6.59 20.47 -30.91
C TYR A 819 5.38 20.81 -31.80
N LYS A 820 4.74 21.99 -31.61
CA LYS A 820 3.57 22.42 -32.40
C LYS A 820 3.87 22.57 -33.89
N SER A 821 5.04 23.02 -34.23
CA SER A 821 5.44 23.18 -35.65
C SER A 821 5.86 21.83 -36.24
N SER A 822 6.52 20.98 -35.48
CA SER A 822 6.79 19.59 -35.86
C SER A 822 5.51 18.80 -36.10
N ASP A 823 4.51 18.91 -35.22
CA ASP A 823 3.20 18.26 -35.37
C ASP A 823 2.46 18.75 -36.65
N LYS A 824 2.69 19.98 -37.08
CA LYS A 824 2.19 20.49 -38.36
C LYS A 824 2.99 20.01 -39.58
N GLY A 825 4.04 19.24 -39.36
CA GLY A 825 4.89 18.70 -40.43
C GLY A 825 5.86 19.73 -41.05
N ILE A 826 6.23 20.80 -40.33
CA ILE A 826 7.22 21.76 -40.85
C ILE A 826 8.58 21.05 -40.87
N TYR A 827 9.06 20.73 -42.08
CA TYR A 827 10.21 19.87 -42.31
C TYR A 827 11.46 20.26 -41.49
N ALA A 828 11.82 21.55 -41.50
CA ALA A 828 13.00 22.05 -40.78
C ALA A 828 12.89 21.86 -39.26
N ASP A 829 11.70 21.98 -38.71
CA ASP A 829 11.49 21.81 -37.27
C ASP A 829 11.41 20.31 -36.85
N VAL A 830 10.87 19.45 -37.73
CA VAL A 830 10.92 17.99 -37.57
C VAL A 830 12.38 17.50 -37.56
N GLU A 831 13.18 17.96 -38.54
CA GLU A 831 14.60 17.63 -38.61
C GLU A 831 15.39 18.13 -37.40
N LEU A 832 15.12 19.37 -36.96
CA LEU A 832 15.78 19.93 -35.77
C LEU A 832 15.47 19.12 -34.53
N LEU A 833 14.19 18.73 -34.32
CA LEU A 833 13.78 17.92 -33.17
C LEU A 833 14.43 16.55 -33.17
N ALA A 834 14.50 15.89 -34.33
CA ALA A 834 15.20 14.60 -34.50
C ALA A 834 16.69 14.71 -34.14
N ASN A 835 17.34 15.76 -34.60
CA ASN A 835 18.74 16.00 -34.32
C ASN A 835 19.00 16.27 -32.82
N ILE A 836 18.15 17.05 -32.16
CA ILE A 836 18.24 17.32 -30.73
C ILE A 836 18.11 16.01 -29.94
N ARG A 837 17.16 15.13 -30.27
CA ARG A 837 16.96 13.83 -29.64
C ARG A 837 18.20 12.91 -29.82
N ALA A 838 18.75 12.86 -31.02
CA ALA A 838 19.94 12.05 -31.30
C ALA A 838 21.17 12.53 -30.50
N ILE A 839 21.37 13.83 -30.38
CA ILE A 839 22.48 14.39 -29.59
C ILE A 839 22.25 14.17 -28.09
N ALA A 840 21.02 14.32 -27.61
CA ALA A 840 20.63 14.02 -26.22
C ALA A 840 20.99 12.57 -25.87
N ASN A 841 20.60 11.61 -26.70
CA ASN A 841 20.94 10.18 -26.49
C ASN A 841 22.46 9.95 -26.50
N LYS A 842 23.20 10.60 -27.43
CA LYS A 842 24.69 10.51 -27.47
C LYS A 842 25.31 11.07 -26.17
N ALA A 843 24.82 12.17 -25.64
CA ALA A 843 25.34 12.78 -24.41
C ALA A 843 25.10 11.88 -23.19
N VAL A 844 23.89 11.31 -23.06
CA VAL A 844 23.57 10.34 -22.02
C VAL A 844 24.40 9.07 -22.21
N GLY A 845 24.55 8.59 -23.47
CA GLY A 845 25.38 7.44 -23.79
C GLY A 845 26.86 7.65 -23.42
N ALA A 846 27.40 8.86 -23.58
CA ALA A 846 28.75 9.19 -23.13
C ALA A 846 28.90 9.07 -21.59
N LEU A 847 27.89 9.50 -20.83
CA LEU A 847 27.83 9.33 -19.38
C LEU A 847 27.87 7.85 -18.97
N VAL A 848 27.09 7.00 -19.65
CA VAL A 848 26.97 5.56 -19.34
C VAL A 848 28.22 4.81 -19.76
N LYS A 849 28.71 5.03 -20.99
CA LYS A 849 29.93 4.37 -21.54
C LYS A 849 31.17 4.63 -20.70
N ALA A 850 31.31 5.83 -20.15
CA ALA A 850 32.42 6.15 -19.26
C ALA A 850 32.43 5.30 -17.98
N LYS A 851 31.32 4.63 -17.65
CA LYS A 851 31.14 3.83 -16.44
C LYS A 851 30.91 2.35 -16.73
N ALA A 852 31.04 1.93 -17.98
CA ALA A 852 30.91 0.53 -18.38
C ALA A 852 32.21 -0.25 -18.11
N ASP A 853 32.09 -1.56 -18.05
CA ASP A 853 33.22 -2.51 -18.08
C ASP A 853 33.67 -2.82 -19.51
N ASP A 854 34.73 -3.62 -19.63
CA ASP A 854 35.30 -4.00 -20.93
C ASP A 854 34.33 -4.82 -21.80
N ASP A 855 33.33 -5.46 -21.20
CA ASP A 855 32.33 -6.27 -21.90
C ASP A 855 31.10 -5.43 -22.33
N GLY A 856 31.12 -4.12 -22.13
CA GLY A 856 30.01 -3.21 -22.48
C GLY A 856 28.80 -3.35 -21.59
N ARG A 857 28.97 -3.84 -20.37
CA ARG A 857 27.95 -3.89 -19.32
C ARG A 857 28.21 -2.86 -18.23
N VAL A 858 27.17 -2.43 -17.54
CA VAL A 858 27.28 -1.47 -16.42
C VAL A 858 26.96 -2.18 -15.13
N SER A 859 27.98 -2.33 -14.29
CA SER A 859 27.86 -3.00 -13.00
C SER A 859 28.11 -2.03 -11.84
N LYS A 860 27.69 -2.43 -10.64
CA LYS A 860 28.00 -1.69 -9.40
C LYS A 860 29.52 -1.47 -9.23
N LEU A 861 30.33 -2.47 -9.61
CA LEU A 861 31.79 -2.40 -9.51
C LEU A 861 32.38 -1.45 -10.53
N SER A 862 31.92 -1.47 -11.79
CA SER A 862 32.39 -0.57 -12.84
C SER A 862 32.09 0.90 -12.50
N VAL A 863 30.90 1.18 -11.99
CA VAL A 863 30.50 2.52 -11.55
C VAL A 863 31.33 2.99 -10.35
N LEU A 864 31.59 2.14 -9.36
CA LEU A 864 32.43 2.48 -8.19
C LEU A 864 33.88 2.75 -8.59
N ASN A 865 34.43 1.98 -9.53
CA ASN A 865 35.80 2.17 -10.03
C ASN A 865 35.96 3.49 -10.77
N PHE A 866 34.96 3.89 -11.57
CA PHE A 866 34.99 5.19 -12.24
C PHE A 866 35.10 6.36 -11.25
N PHE A 867 34.34 6.33 -10.15
CA PHE A 867 34.40 7.40 -9.13
C PHE A 867 35.76 7.50 -8.41
N ARG A 868 36.56 6.42 -8.39
CA ARG A 868 37.92 6.43 -7.84
C ARG A 868 38.96 7.05 -8.79
N MET A 869 38.67 7.10 -10.10
CA MET A 869 39.60 7.61 -11.12
C MET A 869 39.50 9.12 -11.37
N GLY A 870 38.55 9.82 -10.79
CA GLY A 870 38.37 11.27 -10.92
C GLY A 870 37.17 11.66 -11.81
N LYS A 871 36.58 12.83 -11.54
CA LYS A 871 35.38 13.30 -12.26
C LYS A 871 35.76 13.77 -13.67
N THR A 872 35.36 12.99 -14.69
CA THR A 872 35.28 13.49 -16.06
C THR A 872 33.80 13.71 -16.40
N GLU A 873 33.50 14.77 -17.12
CA GLU A 873 32.15 15.09 -17.61
C GLU A 873 32.08 14.89 -19.13
N PRO A 874 32.14 13.62 -19.63
CA PRO A 874 32.31 13.32 -21.04
C PRO A 874 31.15 13.79 -21.93
N TRP A 875 30.00 14.02 -21.32
CA TRP A 875 28.81 14.53 -21.98
C TRP A 875 28.95 15.99 -22.40
N ILE A 876 29.83 16.79 -21.78
CA ILE A 876 30.09 18.20 -22.15
C ILE A 876 30.70 18.28 -23.56
N GLU A 877 31.64 17.43 -23.85
CA GLU A 877 32.33 17.38 -25.17
C GLU A 877 31.33 17.08 -26.27
N VAL A 878 30.35 16.18 -26.02
CA VAL A 878 29.30 15.84 -26.98
C VAL A 878 28.47 17.08 -27.38
N PHE A 879 28.10 17.95 -26.43
CA PHE A 879 27.38 19.17 -26.76
C PHE A 879 28.22 20.17 -27.54
N GLN A 880 29.49 20.31 -27.17
CA GLN A 880 30.41 21.24 -27.85
C GLN A 880 30.66 20.80 -29.31
N ASP A 881 30.88 19.52 -29.52
CA ASP A 881 31.19 18.96 -30.86
C ASP A 881 29.98 18.93 -31.79
N ASN A 882 28.77 18.95 -31.27
CA ASN A 882 27.55 18.85 -32.06
C ASN A 882 26.73 20.18 -32.13
N GLY A 883 27.37 21.33 -31.88
CA GLY A 883 26.80 22.64 -32.13
C GLY A 883 26.00 23.25 -31.00
N TYR A 884 26.16 22.75 -29.77
CA TYR A 884 25.48 23.25 -28.55
C TYR A 884 26.48 23.76 -27.49
N PRO A 885 27.44 24.67 -27.84
CA PRO A 885 28.46 25.14 -26.91
C PRO A 885 27.89 26.02 -25.78
N ASN A 886 26.68 26.58 -25.98
CA ASN A 886 26.04 27.52 -25.07
C ASN A 886 25.01 26.86 -24.12
N VAL A 887 25.03 25.55 -23.99
CA VAL A 887 24.18 24.86 -23.02
C VAL A 887 24.45 25.39 -21.60
N ASN A 888 23.37 25.80 -20.94
CA ASN A 888 23.47 26.36 -19.59
C ASN A 888 23.96 25.31 -18.59
N LYS A 889 25.16 25.57 -18.00
CA LYS A 889 25.77 24.64 -17.04
C LYS A 889 24.97 24.54 -15.74
N ASP A 890 24.27 25.59 -15.34
CA ASP A 890 23.50 25.61 -14.10
C ASP A 890 22.22 24.74 -14.21
N ASP A 891 21.67 24.56 -15.41
CA ASP A 891 20.54 23.69 -15.68
C ASP A 891 20.95 22.25 -15.97
N ILE A 892 22.03 22.04 -16.74
CA ILE A 892 22.39 20.70 -17.22
C ILE A 892 23.12 19.86 -16.18
N LYS A 893 23.95 20.49 -15.33
CA LYS A 893 24.72 19.78 -14.31
C LYS A 893 23.83 19.08 -13.26
N PRO A 894 22.80 19.73 -12.68
CA PRO A 894 21.88 19.04 -11.79
C PRO A 894 21.18 17.85 -12.46
N LEU A 895 20.78 17.99 -13.74
CA LEU A 895 20.17 16.91 -14.49
C LEU A 895 21.11 15.70 -14.63
N PHE A 896 22.38 15.92 -15.02
CA PHE A 896 23.33 14.81 -15.17
C PHE A 896 23.75 14.22 -13.82
N GLU A 897 23.82 14.99 -12.74
CA GLU A 897 23.99 14.48 -11.37
C GLU A 897 22.80 13.59 -10.96
N PHE A 898 21.59 13.98 -11.33
CA PHE A 898 20.39 13.16 -11.12
C PHE A 898 20.41 11.88 -11.98
N LEU A 899 20.83 11.93 -13.25
CA LEU A 899 20.98 10.75 -14.08
C LEU A 899 22.08 9.80 -13.53
N GLU A 900 23.15 10.33 -12.96
CA GLU A 900 24.15 9.54 -12.23
C GLU A 900 23.57 8.85 -10.99
N PHE A 901 22.72 9.54 -10.27
CA PHE A 901 22.00 8.94 -9.14
C PHE A 901 21.10 7.78 -9.65
N CYS A 902 20.29 8.00 -10.69
CA CYS A 902 19.46 6.96 -11.28
C CYS A 902 20.28 5.76 -11.78
N LEU A 903 21.41 6.02 -12.43
CA LEU A 903 22.33 4.97 -12.88
C LEU A 903 22.80 4.09 -11.70
N LYS A 904 23.21 4.70 -10.59
CA LYS A 904 23.60 3.96 -9.39
C LYS A 904 22.51 3.09 -8.85
N GLN A 905 21.25 3.58 -8.91
CA GLN A 905 20.10 2.80 -8.46
C GLN A 905 19.78 1.63 -9.40
N ILE A 906 19.88 1.83 -10.72
CA ILE A 906 19.67 0.76 -11.72
C ILE A 906 20.66 -0.38 -11.52
N VAL A 907 21.94 -0.07 -11.30
CA VAL A 907 23.00 -1.08 -11.14
C VAL A 907 23.18 -1.59 -9.71
N ALA A 908 22.34 -1.19 -8.78
CA ALA A 908 22.47 -1.57 -7.37
C ALA A 908 22.33 -3.07 -7.13
N ASP A 909 21.70 -3.81 -8.05
CA ASP A 909 21.47 -5.27 -8.01
C ASP A 909 20.90 -5.74 -6.66
N ASN A 910 19.75 -5.16 -6.29
CA ASN A 910 19.07 -5.53 -5.06
C ASN A 910 18.06 -6.67 -5.25
N GLU A 911 17.77 -7.09 -6.50
CA GLU A 911 16.68 -8.02 -6.80
C GLU A 911 16.99 -9.41 -6.28
N LEU A 912 18.12 -9.98 -6.66
CA LEU A 912 18.57 -11.28 -6.17
C LEU A 912 18.77 -11.27 -4.65
N GLY A 913 19.38 -10.21 -4.13
CA GLY A 913 19.53 -10.00 -2.70
C GLY A 913 18.20 -9.88 -1.97
N GLY A 914 17.21 -9.20 -2.55
CA GLY A 914 15.85 -9.07 -2.04
C GLY A 914 15.11 -10.41 -1.96
N LEU A 915 15.22 -11.22 -3.03
CA LEU A 915 14.67 -12.58 -3.06
C LEU A 915 15.26 -13.47 -1.96
N ILE A 916 16.59 -13.49 -1.83
CA ILE A 916 17.26 -14.28 -0.79
C ILE A 916 16.83 -13.81 0.60
N LYS A 917 16.79 -12.51 0.87
CA LYS A 917 16.32 -11.96 2.15
C LYS A 917 14.88 -12.37 2.45
N ALA A 918 13.98 -12.33 1.47
CA ALA A 918 12.60 -12.77 1.65
C ALA A 918 12.52 -14.26 2.02
N LEU A 919 13.32 -15.11 1.36
CA LEU A 919 13.43 -16.54 1.67
C LEU A 919 14.15 -16.84 3.00
N GLU A 920 14.83 -15.85 3.57
CA GLU A 920 15.40 -15.91 4.93
C GLU A 920 14.41 -15.46 6.01
N GLY A 921 13.25 -14.93 5.64
CA GLY A 921 12.31 -14.32 6.56
C GLY A 921 12.81 -12.99 7.15
N ASP A 922 13.59 -12.23 6.36
CA ASP A 922 14.04 -10.90 6.73
C ASP A 922 12.97 -9.83 6.39
N TYR A 923 13.08 -8.68 7.03
CA TYR A 923 12.29 -7.51 6.63
C TYR A 923 12.76 -6.97 5.29
N ILE A 924 11.84 -6.77 4.37
CA ILE A 924 12.11 -6.21 3.05
C ILE A 924 11.64 -4.77 3.00
N LEU A 925 12.54 -3.85 2.69
CA LEU A 925 12.24 -2.44 2.58
C LEU A 925 11.08 -2.18 1.59
N PRO A 926 10.04 -1.44 1.98
CA PRO A 926 8.95 -1.10 1.09
C PRO A 926 9.38 -0.09 0.02
N SER A 927 8.73 -0.14 -1.12
CA SER A 927 8.91 0.83 -2.21
C SER A 927 7.62 0.97 -3.01
N PRO A 928 7.29 2.16 -3.51
CA PRO A 928 6.17 2.29 -4.43
C PRO A 928 6.44 1.51 -5.71
N GLY A 929 5.38 0.94 -6.30
CA GLY A 929 5.39 0.47 -7.67
C GLY A 929 5.10 1.61 -8.63
N GLY A 930 5.59 1.53 -9.86
CA GLY A 930 5.35 2.55 -10.88
C GLY A 930 6.29 2.41 -12.08
N ASP A 931 6.16 3.35 -13.00
CA ASP A 931 7.02 3.45 -14.17
C ASP A 931 8.37 4.09 -13.77
N PRO A 932 9.50 3.38 -13.89
CA PRO A 932 10.83 3.93 -13.54
C PRO A 932 11.23 5.19 -14.32
N ILE A 933 10.66 5.39 -15.50
CA ILE A 933 10.96 6.56 -16.33
C ILE A 933 10.25 7.81 -15.78
N ARG A 934 8.98 7.69 -15.44
CA ARG A 934 8.18 8.79 -14.88
C ARG A 934 8.52 9.04 -13.42
N ASN A 935 8.72 7.96 -12.68
CA ASN A 935 9.05 8.03 -11.25
C ASN A 935 10.32 7.21 -10.92
N PRO A 936 11.51 7.77 -11.09
CA PRO A 936 12.77 7.08 -10.72
C PRO A 936 12.92 6.74 -9.24
N LEU A 937 12.03 7.23 -8.35
CA LEU A 937 12.04 6.88 -6.92
C LEU A 937 11.63 5.43 -6.64
N VAL A 938 11.05 4.73 -7.65
CA VAL A 938 10.81 3.29 -7.54
C VAL A 938 12.10 2.47 -7.58
N LEU A 939 13.21 3.08 -8.02
CA LEU A 939 14.54 2.48 -8.03
C LEU A 939 15.24 2.64 -6.65
N PRO A 940 16.12 1.70 -6.28
CA PRO A 940 16.38 0.42 -6.93
C PRO A 940 15.21 -0.54 -6.73
N THR A 941 15.01 -1.46 -7.68
CA THR A 941 14.13 -2.62 -7.56
C THR A 941 14.65 -3.64 -6.53
N GLY A 942 13.96 -4.75 -6.33
CA GLY A 942 14.32 -5.74 -5.29
C GLY A 942 13.77 -5.40 -3.91
N LYS A 943 12.75 -4.55 -3.85
CA LYS A 943 12.08 -4.11 -2.62
C LYS A 943 10.63 -4.62 -2.58
N ASN A 944 10.02 -4.61 -1.39
CA ASN A 944 8.63 -4.98 -1.20
C ASN A 944 7.70 -3.91 -1.79
N MET A 945 7.23 -4.18 -2.99
CA MET A 945 6.40 -3.25 -3.75
C MET A 945 5.02 -3.06 -3.09
N HIS A 946 4.59 -1.83 -2.98
CA HIS A 946 3.25 -1.44 -2.59
C HIS A 946 2.61 -0.52 -3.63
N ALA A 947 1.30 -0.30 -3.52
CA ALA A 947 0.58 0.71 -4.28
C ALA A 947 0.93 2.13 -3.77
N LEU A 948 0.12 3.11 -4.11
CA LEU A 948 0.31 4.48 -3.64
C LEU A 948 -0.37 4.73 -2.28
N ASP A 949 0.06 5.79 -1.63
CA ASP A 949 -0.63 6.36 -0.47
C ASP A 949 -1.97 6.97 -0.91
N PRO A 950 -3.12 6.45 -0.45
CA PRO A 950 -4.43 6.97 -0.85
C PRO A 950 -4.68 8.41 -0.39
N ASN A 951 -3.94 8.91 0.59
CA ASN A 951 -4.06 10.28 1.10
C ASN A 951 -3.26 11.31 0.28
N SER A 952 -2.41 10.86 -0.65
CA SER A 952 -1.51 11.72 -1.42
C SER A 952 -1.92 11.93 -2.87
N ILE A 953 -3.07 11.40 -3.31
CA ILE A 953 -3.57 11.51 -4.69
C ILE A 953 -4.84 12.35 -4.80
N PRO A 954 -5.01 13.08 -5.92
CA PRO A 954 -4.00 13.36 -6.96
C PRO A 954 -2.91 14.31 -6.46
N THR A 955 -1.66 14.08 -6.90
CA THR A 955 -0.55 14.99 -6.60
C THR A 955 -0.68 16.33 -7.35
N SER A 956 0.03 17.35 -6.88
CA SER A 956 0.05 18.66 -7.57
C SER A 956 0.58 18.56 -8.99
N ALA A 957 1.57 17.71 -9.24
CA ALA A 957 2.11 17.42 -10.56
C ALA A 957 1.05 16.76 -11.47
N ALA A 958 0.32 15.77 -10.95
CA ALA A 958 -0.78 15.11 -11.66
C ALA A 958 -1.89 16.11 -12.03
N VAL A 959 -2.25 17.03 -11.13
CA VAL A 959 -3.24 18.08 -11.39
C VAL A 959 -2.78 19.02 -12.50
N GLN A 960 -1.50 19.39 -12.54
CA GLN A 960 -0.96 20.26 -13.58
C GLN A 960 -0.91 19.55 -14.93
N ALA A 961 -0.46 18.29 -14.97
CA ALA A 961 -0.47 17.48 -16.19
C ALA A 961 -1.90 17.30 -16.73
N ALA A 962 -2.83 16.92 -15.85
CA ALA A 962 -4.24 16.73 -16.16
C ALA A 962 -4.87 17.97 -16.80
N LYS A 963 -4.59 19.17 -16.27
CA LYS A 963 -5.10 20.43 -16.84
C LYS A 963 -4.66 20.61 -18.29
N THR A 964 -3.38 20.36 -18.59
CA THR A 964 -2.84 20.46 -19.95
C THR A 964 -3.53 19.48 -20.90
N VAL A 965 -3.75 18.24 -20.46
CA VAL A 965 -4.43 17.20 -21.26
C VAL A 965 -5.89 17.58 -21.51
N VAL A 966 -6.61 18.01 -20.45
CA VAL A 966 -8.03 18.42 -20.56
C VAL A 966 -8.19 19.62 -21.48
N ASP A 967 -7.36 20.65 -21.35
CA ASP A 967 -7.40 21.84 -22.21
C ASP A 967 -7.20 21.46 -23.69
N ARG A 968 -6.26 20.57 -23.99
CA ARG A 968 -6.02 20.06 -25.35
C ARG A 968 -7.17 19.21 -25.88
N LEU A 969 -7.71 18.32 -25.05
CA LEU A 969 -8.84 17.45 -25.40
C LEU A 969 -10.07 18.27 -25.74
N LEU A 970 -10.43 19.21 -24.87
CA LEU A 970 -11.62 20.07 -25.06
C LEU A 970 -11.47 20.98 -26.27
N GLU A 971 -10.28 21.56 -26.48
CA GLU A 971 -10.04 22.41 -27.64
C GLU A 971 -10.12 21.61 -28.95
N ARG A 972 -9.57 20.43 -29.02
CA ARG A 972 -9.69 19.53 -30.18
C ARG A 972 -11.15 19.19 -30.46
N GLN A 973 -11.90 18.76 -29.41
CA GLN A 973 -13.32 18.44 -29.57
C GLN A 973 -14.15 19.66 -30.03
N ARG A 974 -13.82 20.85 -29.54
CA ARG A 974 -14.46 22.08 -29.98
C ARG A 974 -14.21 22.39 -31.46
N GLN A 975 -12.99 22.13 -31.93
CA GLN A 975 -12.64 22.31 -33.36
C GLN A 975 -13.38 21.27 -34.23
N ASP A 976 -13.43 20.02 -33.79
CA ASP A 976 -14.10 18.94 -34.54
C ASP A 976 -15.62 19.07 -34.55
N ASN A 977 -16.23 19.80 -33.56
CA ASN A 977 -17.67 19.96 -33.38
C ASN A 977 -18.18 21.41 -33.66
N ASN A 978 -17.63 22.08 -34.64
CA ASN A 978 -18.08 23.42 -35.06
C ASN A 978 -18.11 24.45 -33.92
N GLY A 979 -17.18 24.39 -33.01
CA GLY A 979 -17.06 25.33 -31.88
C GLY A 979 -17.86 24.98 -30.63
N VAL A 980 -18.54 23.83 -30.61
CA VAL A 980 -19.36 23.37 -29.46
C VAL A 980 -18.59 22.37 -28.62
N TYR A 981 -18.66 22.52 -27.31
CA TYR A 981 -18.12 21.53 -26.38
C TYR A 981 -19.01 20.28 -26.29
N PRO A 982 -18.45 19.09 -25.97
CA PRO A 982 -19.23 17.87 -25.78
C PRO A 982 -20.17 18.02 -24.57
N GLU A 983 -21.40 17.54 -24.69
CA GLU A 983 -22.38 17.51 -23.58
C GLU A 983 -22.07 16.42 -22.57
N THR A 984 -21.44 15.32 -23.01
CA THR A 984 -21.12 14.16 -22.18
C THR A 984 -19.72 13.65 -22.51
N ILE A 985 -18.95 13.37 -21.48
CA ILE A 985 -17.61 12.79 -21.59
C ILE A 985 -17.59 11.52 -20.73
N ALA A 986 -17.26 10.39 -21.34
CA ALA A 986 -17.01 9.14 -20.64
C ALA A 986 -15.52 9.03 -20.29
N VAL A 987 -15.22 8.76 -19.02
CA VAL A 987 -13.85 8.57 -18.55
C VAL A 987 -13.71 7.19 -17.95
N VAL A 988 -12.76 6.39 -18.44
CA VAL A 988 -12.42 5.08 -17.89
C VAL A 988 -11.27 5.25 -16.90
N LEU A 989 -11.53 4.99 -15.63
CA LEU A 989 -10.53 5.12 -14.58
C LEU A 989 -9.81 3.79 -14.35
N TRP A 990 -8.73 3.57 -15.08
CA TRP A 990 -7.85 2.43 -14.85
C TRP A 990 -7.06 2.59 -13.56
N GLY A 991 -7.13 1.59 -12.66
CA GLY A 991 -6.36 1.57 -11.41
C GLY A 991 -4.85 1.69 -11.67
N THR A 992 -4.34 0.91 -12.62
CA THR A 992 -2.94 0.92 -13.03
C THR A 992 -2.46 2.31 -13.46
N ASP A 993 -3.23 3.02 -14.27
CA ASP A 993 -2.86 4.36 -14.75
C ASP A 993 -2.85 5.38 -13.61
N ASN A 994 -3.85 5.33 -12.72
CA ASN A 994 -3.90 6.22 -11.56
C ASN A 994 -2.76 5.96 -10.58
N ILE A 995 -2.37 4.69 -10.39
CA ILE A 995 -1.21 4.36 -9.55
C ILE A 995 0.09 4.85 -10.20
N LYS A 996 0.29 4.61 -11.50
CA LYS A 996 1.50 5.02 -12.24
C LYS A 996 1.66 6.53 -12.36
N THR A 997 0.55 7.27 -12.43
CA THR A 997 0.53 8.72 -12.65
C THR A 997 0.18 9.53 -11.41
N TYR A 998 0.07 8.88 -10.26
CA TYR A 998 -0.34 9.49 -8.99
C TYR A 998 -1.65 10.26 -9.07
N GLY A 999 -2.65 9.67 -9.77
CA GLY A 999 -4.01 10.19 -9.85
C GLY A 999 -4.26 11.17 -11.00
N GLU A 1000 -3.49 11.13 -12.08
CA GLU A 1000 -3.69 12.04 -13.23
C GLU A 1000 -5.08 11.89 -13.85
N SER A 1001 -5.58 10.66 -14.05
CA SER A 1001 -6.93 10.44 -14.60
C SER A 1001 -8.02 10.97 -13.66
N LEU A 1002 -7.85 10.80 -12.34
CA LEU A 1002 -8.74 11.42 -11.34
C LEU A 1002 -8.70 12.94 -11.44
N ALA A 1003 -7.50 13.52 -11.56
CA ALA A 1003 -7.33 14.96 -11.72
C ALA A 1003 -7.98 15.49 -13.01
N GLN A 1004 -7.95 14.72 -14.11
CA GLN A 1004 -8.65 15.06 -15.35
C GLN A 1004 -10.16 15.18 -15.13
N VAL A 1005 -10.77 14.20 -14.42
CA VAL A 1005 -12.20 14.26 -14.06
C VAL A 1005 -12.49 15.51 -13.23
N LEU A 1006 -11.69 15.78 -12.21
CA LEU A 1006 -11.87 16.97 -11.36
C LEU A 1006 -11.75 18.28 -12.16
N CYS A 1007 -10.80 18.37 -13.07
CA CYS A 1007 -10.66 19.52 -13.97
C CYS A 1007 -11.89 19.70 -14.88
N MET A 1008 -12.42 18.59 -15.45
CA MET A 1008 -13.59 18.65 -16.36
C MET A 1008 -14.86 19.10 -15.65
N ILE A 1009 -15.05 18.73 -14.38
CA ILE A 1009 -16.20 19.19 -13.56
C ILE A 1009 -15.94 20.56 -12.90
N GLY A 1010 -14.81 21.19 -13.17
CA GLY A 1010 -14.49 22.54 -12.70
C GLY A 1010 -14.12 22.67 -11.23
N VAL A 1011 -13.63 21.60 -10.60
CA VAL A 1011 -13.17 21.60 -9.21
C VAL A 1011 -11.65 21.46 -9.11
N LYS A 1012 -11.09 21.97 -8.02
CA LYS A 1012 -9.66 21.86 -7.71
C LYS A 1012 -9.49 21.09 -6.41
N PRO A 1013 -8.63 20.05 -6.37
CA PRO A 1013 -8.26 19.44 -5.13
C PRO A 1013 -7.64 20.44 -4.16
N MET A 1014 -8.05 20.38 -2.91
CA MET A 1014 -7.49 21.18 -1.82
C MET A 1014 -7.07 20.26 -0.69
N PRO A 1015 -5.89 20.46 -0.09
CA PRO A 1015 -5.52 19.70 1.08
C PRO A 1015 -6.51 19.96 2.22
N ASP A 1016 -6.81 18.92 2.99
CA ASP A 1016 -7.65 19.00 4.17
C ASP A 1016 -6.98 19.84 5.28
N ALA A 1017 -7.67 20.02 6.42
CA ALA A 1017 -7.13 20.77 7.56
C ALA A 1017 -5.87 20.15 8.18
N LEU A 1018 -5.54 18.91 7.85
CA LEU A 1018 -4.32 18.19 8.26
C LEU A 1018 -3.23 18.23 7.18
N GLY A 1019 -3.51 18.87 6.02
CA GLY A 1019 -2.57 19.00 4.91
C GLY A 1019 -2.52 17.79 3.98
N ARG A 1020 -3.59 16.94 3.99
CA ARG A 1020 -3.70 15.73 3.17
C ARG A 1020 -4.52 15.98 1.92
#